data_18aae7c5dc15bf52161ddbd6bd7f2276
#
_entry.id   18aae7c5dc15bf52161ddbd6bd7f2276
#
_cell.length_a   1.000
_cell.length_b   1.000
_cell.length_c   1.000
_cell.angle_alpha   90.00
_cell.angle_beta   90.00
_cell.angle_gamma   90.00
#
_symmetry.space_group_name_H-M   'P 1'
#
loop_
_entity.id
_entity.type
_entity.pdbx_description
1 polymer ?
#
loop_
_entity_poly.entity_id
_entity_poly.type
_entity_poly.pdbx_seq_one_letter_code
_entity_poly.pdbx_strand_id
1 'polypeptide(L)'
;MKKKLTTLVASSALAFSMMGTDLAKADTNFDAIKLADIELLQTKGIVKGFSNGELGGDQLVTRAQLLIMLDRAGELGEEKAELSFKDINTQEHKDVVAKAIAANLIEGLSETEFGPNDTVNKEQFAKIITLALTDGTMPTVDESVLNNFTDVADISDWARPYVAYSLLAGVFDVKNGEAFGPQDNLIREEASDALKPVLFDVVDILSTNDIHGNIEFDEAKQRGGMAVVGGIVDAFRSVNADGTVVLDGGDIMQGTLISNSFEGASTIDTLNSIEYDAAAIGNHEFDWGVDVLKERIAQAELPIMGANVFDEATNTRVDWAEPYVILEKGDYKIGVIGFATPETKSTTLSTHVEGLTFPTPASIAEELAKELKDQGVDLIFVTSHLPGWAEEETNEIVGELADLADASAGSLDAIVGGHSHKRVAGIVNGIPVIEAEKYTRAIGHIKLFVDRDSKEVVSQEVGLLETNINLTALDADTDSIVKDYQTKVKEVENEVVGSTNGELTRDYSEVDFGVSQLGNMITDAMREKAGTQIAFQNSGGIRENIDAGEINYGEVFKVLPFDNYNVTADMTAQQLKVILEGPEDRLLQIQFSGVKVIFDDAREIGDRIIDITLTDGTPVYTNGEFAEGTFSVVTNNFLSTGEGDGYTAFGEVEWTDSTDFQRELFADYLRAMTDEVDAASIMDDRFMRNE
;
A
#
# COMPACT_ATOMS: atom_id res chain seq x y z
N MET A 1 -11.68 31.79 15.41
CA MET A 1 -12.83 32.05 14.51
C MET A 1 -13.00 30.78 13.68
N LYS A 2 -13.87 29.87 14.13
CA LYS A 2 -14.16 28.63 13.39
C LYS A 2 -14.90 29.02 12.08
N LYS A 3 -14.35 28.66 10.93
CA LYS A 3 -14.99 28.85 9.64
C LYS A 3 -16.12 27.84 9.51
N LYS A 4 -17.33 28.31 9.23
CA LYS A 4 -18.49 27.47 8.91
C LYS A 4 -18.23 26.67 7.64
N LEU A 5 -18.09 25.37 7.77
CA LEU A 5 -18.16 24.44 6.65
C LEU A 5 -19.65 24.18 6.34
N THR A 6 -20.12 24.76 5.24
CA THR A 6 -21.39 24.37 4.65
C THR A 6 -21.07 23.77 3.29
N THR A 7 -20.82 22.47 3.26
CA THR A 7 -20.60 21.75 2.01
C THR A 7 -21.78 20.81 1.77
N LEU A 8 -22.36 20.92 0.61
CA LEU A 8 -23.34 19.97 0.10
C LEU A 8 -22.62 18.65 -0.15
N VAL A 9 -22.88 17.63 0.66
CA VAL A 9 -22.31 16.29 0.47
C VAL A 9 -23.22 15.55 -0.51
N ALA A 10 -22.69 15.28 -1.69
CA ALA A 10 -23.25 14.28 -2.58
C ALA A 10 -22.81 12.91 -2.04
N SER A 11 -23.79 12.03 -1.83
CA SER A 11 -23.70 10.70 -1.26
C SER A 11 -22.56 9.86 -1.82
N SER A 12 -21.62 9.51 -0.96
CA SER A 12 -20.72 8.37 -1.17
C SER A 12 -20.56 7.62 0.14
N ALA A 13 -21.10 6.42 0.20
CA ALA A 13 -21.00 5.56 1.37
C ALA A 13 -19.73 4.73 1.26
N LEU A 14 -18.87 4.84 2.23
CA LEU A 14 -17.73 3.97 2.40
C LEU A 14 -17.84 3.14 3.67
N ALA A 15 -17.66 1.86 3.46
CA ALA A 15 -17.54 0.91 4.51
C ALA A 15 -16.07 0.75 4.87
N PHE A 16 -15.70 1.16 6.07
CA PHE A 16 -14.39 0.84 6.62
C PHE A 16 -14.35 -0.63 7.01
N SER A 17 -13.47 -1.40 6.39
CA SER A 17 -13.11 -2.71 6.87
C SER A 17 -11.63 -2.73 7.22
N MET A 18 -11.33 -2.62 8.48
CA MET A 18 -10.09 -3.20 8.99
C MET A 18 -10.29 -4.71 9.05
N MET A 19 -10.15 -5.42 7.92
CA MET A 19 -10.06 -6.87 7.94
C MET A 19 -8.67 -7.26 8.40
N GLY A 20 -8.57 -7.73 9.64
CA GLY A 20 -7.53 -8.66 9.98
C GLY A 20 -7.76 -9.99 9.26
N THR A 21 -7.22 -10.13 8.04
CA THR A 21 -6.77 -11.44 7.59
C THR A 21 -5.37 -11.56 8.13
N ASP A 22 -5.15 -12.53 9.02
CA ASP A 22 -3.85 -12.88 9.62
C ASP A 22 -2.71 -11.86 9.34
N LEU A 23 -2.91 -10.63 9.75
CA LEU A 23 -1.81 -9.86 10.29
C LEU A 23 -1.32 -10.76 11.39
N ALA A 24 -0.16 -11.39 11.19
CA ALA A 24 0.54 -12.04 12.26
C ALA A 24 0.32 -11.09 13.43
N LYS A 25 -0.34 -11.59 14.48
CA LYS A 25 -0.59 -10.81 15.67
C LYS A 25 0.76 -10.30 16.10
N ALA A 26 1.10 -9.08 15.70
CA ALA A 26 1.89 -8.27 16.57
C ALA A 26 1.04 -8.22 17.83
N ASP A 27 1.35 -9.06 18.80
CA ASP A 27 0.99 -8.89 20.19
C ASP A 27 1.77 -7.67 20.70
N THR A 28 1.66 -6.57 19.95
CA THR A 28 1.90 -5.25 20.50
C THR A 28 0.74 -5.09 21.44
N ASN A 29 1.02 -5.23 22.69
CA ASN A 29 0.25 -5.03 23.89
C ASN A 29 -0.90 -4.02 23.62
N PHE A 30 -1.98 -4.47 22.95
CA PHE A 30 -3.15 -3.64 22.63
C PHE A 30 -3.71 -3.03 23.90
N ASP A 31 -3.58 -3.76 25.04
CA ASP A 31 -3.94 -3.28 26.37
C ASP A 31 -2.99 -2.17 26.88
N ALA A 32 -1.73 -2.15 26.49
CA ALA A 32 -0.79 -1.09 26.87
C ALA A 32 -1.00 0.21 26.06
N ILE A 33 -1.42 0.11 24.80
CA ILE A 33 -1.77 1.29 23.97
C ILE A 33 -3.04 1.95 24.52
N LYS A 34 -4.05 1.19 24.91
CA LYS A 34 -5.28 1.72 25.51
C LYS A 34 -5.06 2.36 26.88
N LEU A 35 -4.16 1.81 27.71
CA LEU A 35 -3.74 2.46 28.95
C LEU A 35 -3.06 3.81 28.71
N ALA A 36 -2.29 3.96 27.61
CA ALA A 36 -1.67 5.22 27.24
C ALA A 36 -2.71 6.30 26.90
N ASP A 37 -3.83 5.97 26.25
CA ASP A 37 -4.86 6.94 25.88
C ASP A 37 -5.59 7.51 27.12
N ILE A 38 -5.98 6.67 28.08
CA ILE A 38 -6.59 7.15 29.33
C ILE A 38 -5.60 7.92 30.21
N GLU A 39 -4.31 7.56 30.20
CA GLU A 39 -3.24 8.31 30.86
C GLU A 39 -2.99 9.66 30.18
N LEU A 40 -3.05 9.72 28.84
CA LEU A 40 -2.98 10.96 28.08
C LEU A 40 -4.11 11.91 28.50
N LEU A 41 -5.34 11.42 28.56
CA LEU A 41 -6.49 12.21 28.99
C LEU A 41 -6.39 12.64 30.47
N GLN A 42 -5.74 11.82 31.32
CA GLN A 42 -5.44 12.22 32.70
C GLN A 42 -4.41 13.37 32.73
N THR A 43 -3.36 13.26 31.95
CA THR A 43 -2.31 14.30 31.86
C THR A 43 -2.90 15.65 31.41
N LYS A 44 -3.86 15.63 30.49
CA LYS A 44 -4.63 16.81 30.05
C LYS A 44 -5.68 17.26 31.09
N GLY A 45 -5.86 16.52 32.19
CA GLY A 45 -6.83 16.85 33.26
C GLY A 45 -8.29 16.56 32.91
N ILE A 46 -8.54 15.90 31.79
CA ILE A 46 -9.89 15.54 31.29
C ILE A 46 -10.45 14.36 32.09
N VAL A 47 -9.68 13.28 32.20
CA VAL A 47 -10.00 12.15 33.08
C VAL A 47 -9.35 12.36 34.45
N LYS A 48 -10.10 12.20 35.52
CA LYS A 48 -9.56 12.16 36.87
C LYS A 48 -9.71 10.78 37.47
N GLY A 49 -8.61 10.26 38.01
CA GLY A 49 -8.63 8.98 38.76
C GLY A 49 -9.46 9.04 40.01
N PHE A 50 -9.71 7.87 40.58
CA PHE A 50 -10.41 7.69 41.85
C PHE A 50 -9.49 8.01 43.03
N SER A 51 -10.10 8.11 44.25
CA SER A 51 -9.36 8.40 45.47
C SER A 51 -8.31 7.34 45.85
N ASN A 52 -8.36 6.16 45.27
CA ASN A 52 -7.37 5.09 45.42
C ASN A 52 -6.19 5.20 44.44
N GLY A 53 -6.24 6.15 43.51
CA GLY A 53 -5.21 6.38 42.53
C GLY A 53 -5.41 5.62 41.19
N GLU A 54 -6.43 4.77 41.10
CA GLU A 54 -6.76 4.02 39.89
C GLU A 54 -7.56 4.89 38.92
N LEU A 55 -7.36 4.69 37.61
CA LEU A 55 -8.11 5.40 36.52
C LEU A 55 -9.48 4.76 36.28
N GLY A 56 -9.65 3.47 36.62
CA GLY A 56 -10.91 2.71 36.51
C GLY A 56 -11.36 2.56 35.06
N GLY A 57 -10.43 2.14 34.17
CA GLY A 57 -10.69 1.94 32.74
C GLY A 57 -11.85 0.99 32.46
N ASP A 58 -12.02 -0.04 33.30
CA ASP A 58 -13.07 -1.08 33.24
C ASP A 58 -14.45 -0.63 33.74
N GLN A 59 -14.55 0.58 34.30
CA GLN A 59 -15.81 1.08 34.86
C GLN A 59 -16.66 1.75 33.77
N LEU A 60 -17.98 1.49 33.85
CA LEU A 60 -18.96 2.09 32.94
C LEU A 60 -19.01 3.63 33.10
N VAL A 61 -19.12 4.32 31.96
CA VAL A 61 -19.27 5.79 31.94
C VAL A 61 -20.72 6.17 32.13
N THR A 62 -20.96 7.13 33.03
CA THR A 62 -22.31 7.72 33.23
C THR A 62 -22.49 8.95 32.36
N ARG A 63 -23.74 9.34 32.09
CA ARG A 63 -24.13 10.53 31.35
C ARG A 63 -23.45 11.80 31.88
N ALA A 64 -23.47 12.00 33.20
CA ALA A 64 -22.81 13.15 33.83
C ALA A 64 -21.27 13.08 33.71
N GLN A 65 -20.66 11.90 33.82
CA GLN A 65 -19.21 11.74 33.67
C GLN A 65 -18.75 12.09 32.25
N LEU A 66 -19.47 11.63 31.21
CA LEU A 66 -19.16 12.01 29.83
C LEU A 66 -19.20 13.53 29.62
N LEU A 67 -20.26 14.19 30.11
CA LEU A 67 -20.36 15.65 30.01
C LEU A 67 -19.26 16.40 30.78
N ILE A 68 -18.82 15.86 31.94
CA ILE A 68 -17.67 16.39 32.67
C ILE A 68 -16.38 16.26 31.87
N MET A 69 -16.21 15.16 31.15
CA MET A 69 -15.04 14.98 30.28
C MET A 69 -15.07 15.99 29.13
N LEU A 70 -16.20 16.18 28.46
CA LEU A 70 -16.38 17.18 27.41
C LEU A 70 -16.22 18.63 27.90
N ASP A 71 -16.73 18.98 29.10
CA ASP A 71 -16.55 20.30 29.69
C ASP A 71 -15.08 20.62 29.99
N ARG A 72 -14.34 19.63 30.52
CA ARG A 72 -12.90 19.76 30.78
C ARG A 72 -12.07 19.84 29.49
N ALA A 73 -12.58 19.26 28.42
CA ALA A 73 -12.02 19.38 27.09
C ALA A 73 -12.27 20.76 26.44
N GLY A 74 -13.18 21.57 27.02
CA GLY A 74 -13.56 22.86 26.47
C GLY A 74 -14.68 22.82 25.43
N GLU A 75 -15.30 21.66 25.20
CA GLU A 75 -16.26 21.43 24.13
C GLU A 75 -17.69 21.91 24.44
N LEU A 76 -18.03 22.19 25.69
CA LEU A 76 -19.38 22.60 26.08
C LEU A 76 -19.66 24.11 25.95
N GLY A 77 -18.65 24.94 25.79
CA GLY A 77 -18.80 26.39 25.79
C GLY A 77 -19.23 26.96 27.18
N GLU A 78 -19.61 28.25 27.24
CA GLU A 78 -19.95 28.94 28.49
C GLU A 78 -21.45 29.20 28.65
N GLU A 79 -22.27 29.03 27.60
CA GLU A 79 -23.71 29.24 27.66
C GLU A 79 -24.40 28.14 28.49
N LYS A 80 -25.43 28.50 29.22
CA LYS A 80 -26.17 27.58 30.09
C LYS A 80 -27.67 27.68 29.88
N ALA A 81 -28.32 26.55 29.66
CA ALA A 81 -29.76 26.43 29.58
C ALA A 81 -30.37 26.45 30.98
N GLU A 82 -31.65 26.85 31.07
CA GLU A 82 -32.45 26.66 32.29
C GLU A 82 -32.82 25.18 32.45
N LEU A 83 -32.59 24.62 33.66
CA LEU A 83 -32.84 23.22 33.95
C LEU A 83 -34.14 23.05 34.78
N SER A 84 -34.99 22.10 34.37
CA SER A 84 -36.20 21.68 35.09
C SER A 84 -36.01 20.34 35.82
N PHE A 85 -34.86 19.69 35.68
CA PHE A 85 -34.59 18.35 36.21
C PHE A 85 -34.47 18.32 37.76
N LYS A 86 -35.10 17.31 38.38
CA LYS A 86 -35.17 17.16 39.82
C LYS A 86 -34.12 16.17 40.38
N ASP A 87 -33.51 15.38 39.52
CA ASP A 87 -32.59 14.29 39.84
C ASP A 87 -31.11 14.72 39.78
N ILE A 88 -30.81 15.98 39.45
CA ILE A 88 -29.44 16.50 39.44
C ILE A 88 -29.13 17.14 40.79
N ASN A 89 -28.30 16.47 41.60
CA ASN A 89 -28.07 16.80 43.01
C ASN A 89 -26.81 17.62 43.28
N THR A 90 -25.79 17.60 42.38
CA THR A 90 -24.54 18.33 42.58
C THR A 90 -24.48 19.59 41.72
N GLN A 91 -23.73 20.60 42.13
CA GLN A 91 -23.55 21.82 41.34
C GLN A 91 -22.75 21.53 40.06
N GLU A 92 -21.71 20.67 40.14
CA GLU A 92 -20.92 20.25 38.97
C GLU A 92 -21.81 19.62 37.89
N HIS A 93 -22.70 18.67 38.30
CA HIS A 93 -23.63 18.06 37.31
C HIS A 93 -24.61 19.07 36.74
N LYS A 94 -25.11 20.07 37.55
CA LYS A 94 -26.00 21.12 37.06
C LYS A 94 -25.31 21.98 36.03
N ASP A 95 -24.07 22.35 36.27
CA ASP A 95 -23.30 23.22 35.40
C ASP A 95 -23.02 22.53 34.02
N VAL A 96 -22.52 21.29 34.02
CA VAL A 96 -22.19 20.58 32.75
C VAL A 96 -23.44 20.19 31.96
N VAL A 97 -24.54 19.80 32.63
CA VAL A 97 -25.81 19.50 31.94
C VAL A 97 -26.41 20.76 31.33
N ALA A 98 -26.37 21.91 32.07
CA ALA A 98 -26.87 23.17 31.49
C ALA A 98 -26.08 23.63 30.24
N LYS A 99 -24.76 23.46 30.29
CA LYS A 99 -23.89 23.74 29.13
C LYS A 99 -24.16 22.80 27.95
N ALA A 100 -24.24 21.48 28.19
CA ALA A 100 -24.45 20.48 27.14
C ALA A 100 -25.82 20.63 26.46
N ILE A 101 -26.87 21.02 27.21
CA ILE A 101 -28.19 21.33 26.63
C ILE A 101 -28.14 22.64 25.84
N ALA A 102 -27.45 23.68 26.33
CA ALA A 102 -27.28 24.91 25.57
C ALA A 102 -26.52 24.69 24.25
N ALA A 103 -25.55 23.78 24.24
CA ALA A 103 -24.81 23.36 23.06
C ALA A 103 -25.57 22.36 22.17
N ASN A 104 -26.79 21.97 22.53
CA ASN A 104 -27.61 20.99 21.79
C ASN A 104 -27.00 19.59 21.65
N LEU A 105 -26.17 19.18 22.60
CA LEU A 105 -25.51 17.86 22.56
C LEU A 105 -26.35 16.73 23.17
N ILE A 106 -27.21 17.06 24.13
CA ILE A 106 -27.96 16.05 24.90
C ILE A 106 -29.31 16.60 25.36
N GLU A 107 -30.25 15.69 25.58
CA GLU A 107 -31.56 15.97 26.13
C GLU A 107 -31.79 15.19 27.43
N GLY A 108 -32.81 15.61 28.24
CA GLY A 108 -33.27 14.82 29.38
C GLY A 108 -34.02 13.56 28.96
N LEU A 109 -34.14 12.61 29.89
CA LEU A 109 -34.96 11.41 29.69
C LEU A 109 -36.46 11.78 29.69
N SER A 110 -36.80 12.87 30.41
CA SER A 110 -38.13 13.47 30.44
C SER A 110 -38.00 14.96 30.76
N GLU A 111 -39.16 15.66 30.86
CA GLU A 111 -39.19 17.08 31.28
C GLU A 111 -38.59 17.33 32.68
N THR A 112 -38.55 16.29 33.52
CA THR A 112 -38.14 16.43 34.93
C THR A 112 -37.01 15.51 35.36
N GLU A 113 -36.56 14.60 34.52
CA GLU A 113 -35.48 13.64 34.79
C GLU A 113 -34.41 13.71 33.73
N PHE A 114 -33.14 13.80 34.14
CA PHE A 114 -31.96 13.77 33.30
C PHE A 114 -31.26 12.41 33.28
N GLY A 115 -31.24 11.68 34.38
CA GLY A 115 -30.50 10.44 34.54
C GLY A 115 -28.98 10.64 34.66
N PRO A 116 -28.45 11.50 35.57
CA PRO A 116 -27.02 11.81 35.60
C PRO A 116 -26.12 10.64 35.90
N ASN A 117 -26.65 9.61 36.59
CA ASN A 117 -25.91 8.39 36.95
C ASN A 117 -26.21 7.19 36.04
N ASP A 118 -27.08 7.36 35.06
CA ASP A 118 -27.34 6.30 34.07
C ASP A 118 -26.13 6.13 33.15
N THR A 119 -25.84 4.89 32.77
CA THR A 119 -24.74 4.56 31.88
C THR A 119 -25.06 5.00 30.43
N VAL A 120 -24.01 5.27 29.63
CA VAL A 120 -24.12 5.66 28.23
C VAL A 120 -23.84 4.42 27.40
N ASN A 121 -24.76 4.09 26.47
CA ASN A 121 -24.50 3.07 25.45
C ASN A 121 -23.88 3.68 24.19
N LYS A 122 -23.39 2.82 23.26
CA LYS A 122 -22.66 3.25 22.06
C LYS A 122 -23.49 4.18 21.17
N GLU A 123 -24.80 3.92 20.95
CA GLU A 123 -25.62 4.79 20.10
C GLU A 123 -25.88 6.17 20.73
N GLN A 124 -26.02 6.25 22.05
CA GLN A 124 -26.15 7.51 22.78
C GLN A 124 -24.84 8.31 22.75
N PHE A 125 -23.72 7.61 22.93
CA PHE A 125 -22.39 8.20 22.81
C PHE A 125 -22.16 8.75 21.40
N ALA A 126 -22.46 7.95 20.34
CA ALA A 126 -22.37 8.37 18.96
C ALA A 126 -23.11 9.71 18.72
N LYS A 127 -24.35 9.85 19.23
CA LYS A 127 -25.11 11.10 19.11
C LYS A 127 -24.38 12.27 19.76
N ILE A 128 -23.94 12.11 21.01
CA ILE A 128 -23.30 13.19 21.78
C ILE A 128 -22.00 13.64 21.11
N ILE A 129 -21.16 12.68 20.68
CA ILE A 129 -19.88 13.00 20.06
C ILE A 129 -20.05 13.58 18.66
N THR A 130 -20.93 13.02 17.84
CA THR A 130 -21.25 13.63 16.52
C THR A 130 -21.66 15.09 16.68
N LEU A 131 -22.56 15.38 17.61
CA LEU A 131 -23.01 16.76 17.85
C LEU A 131 -21.89 17.64 18.41
N ALA A 132 -20.97 17.11 19.21
CA ALA A 132 -19.79 17.84 19.66
C ALA A 132 -18.85 18.19 18.48
N LEU A 133 -18.60 17.24 17.59
CA LEU A 133 -17.76 17.44 16.39
C LEU A 133 -18.38 18.39 15.36
N THR A 134 -19.71 18.55 15.37
CA THR A 134 -20.46 19.31 14.36
C THR A 134 -21.17 20.55 14.91
N ASP A 135 -20.69 21.09 16.01
CA ASP A 135 -21.22 22.30 16.69
C ASP A 135 -22.76 22.20 16.94
N GLY A 136 -23.23 21.04 17.39
CA GLY A 136 -24.64 20.78 17.73
C GLY A 136 -25.57 20.59 16.51
N THR A 137 -25.00 20.46 15.32
CA THR A 137 -25.76 20.30 14.07
C THR A 137 -25.53 18.94 13.47
N MET A 138 -26.61 18.17 13.19
CA MET A 138 -26.49 16.87 12.52
C MET A 138 -26.12 17.07 11.03
N PRO A 139 -24.98 16.56 10.56
CA PRO A 139 -24.60 16.60 9.16
C PRO A 139 -25.42 15.60 8.35
N THR A 140 -25.51 15.83 7.04
CA THR A 140 -25.99 14.80 6.12
C THR A 140 -24.90 13.75 5.96
N VAL A 141 -25.25 12.48 6.20
CA VAL A 141 -24.31 11.36 6.13
C VAL A 141 -24.96 10.21 5.36
N ASP A 142 -24.16 9.47 4.62
CA ASP A 142 -24.61 8.24 4.00
C ASP A 142 -24.60 7.10 5.03
N GLU A 143 -25.78 6.55 5.29
CA GLU A 143 -25.97 5.48 6.26
C GLU A 143 -25.61 4.09 5.72
N SER A 144 -25.21 3.96 4.46
CA SER A 144 -24.90 2.65 3.87
C SER A 144 -23.68 1.99 4.52
N VAL A 145 -22.78 2.77 5.13
CA VAL A 145 -21.69 2.26 5.99
C VAL A 145 -22.19 1.29 7.06
N LEU A 146 -23.42 1.48 7.57
CA LEU A 146 -24.02 0.63 8.59
C LEU A 146 -24.34 -0.79 8.09
N ASN A 147 -24.53 -0.98 6.78
CA ASN A 147 -24.86 -2.29 6.19
C ASN A 147 -23.76 -3.34 6.35
N ASN A 148 -22.57 -2.92 6.78
CA ASN A 148 -21.43 -3.80 7.01
C ASN A 148 -21.48 -4.50 8.38
N PHE A 149 -22.38 -4.13 9.26
CA PHE A 149 -22.48 -4.71 10.59
C PHE A 149 -23.58 -5.78 10.69
N THR A 150 -23.28 -6.84 11.45
CA THR A 150 -24.18 -7.98 11.56
C THR A 150 -25.45 -7.65 12.36
N ASP A 151 -25.40 -6.60 13.16
CA ASP A 151 -26.46 -6.13 14.07
C ASP A 151 -27.05 -4.76 13.67
N VAL A 152 -26.93 -4.38 12.39
CA VAL A 152 -27.48 -3.11 11.87
C VAL A 152 -28.95 -2.89 12.20
N ALA A 153 -29.72 -3.97 12.32
CA ALA A 153 -31.14 -3.91 12.67
C ALA A 153 -31.39 -3.53 14.15
N ASP A 154 -30.40 -3.65 15.00
CA ASP A 154 -30.46 -3.31 16.43
C ASP A 154 -30.11 -1.84 16.69
N ILE A 155 -29.59 -1.12 15.69
CA ILE A 155 -29.37 0.33 15.77
C ILE A 155 -30.71 1.04 15.68
N SER A 156 -31.03 1.85 16.69
CA SER A 156 -32.26 2.64 16.72
C SER A 156 -32.34 3.60 15.53
N ASP A 157 -33.52 3.77 14.93
CA ASP A 157 -33.73 4.64 13.76
C ASP A 157 -33.16 6.06 13.98
N TRP A 158 -33.35 6.62 15.18
CA TRP A 158 -32.85 7.94 15.52
C TRP A 158 -31.32 8.01 15.61
N ALA A 159 -30.67 6.88 15.90
CA ALA A 159 -29.22 6.81 16.12
C ALA A 159 -28.43 6.56 14.81
N ARG A 160 -29.07 5.99 13.80
CA ARG A 160 -28.40 5.59 12.56
C ARG A 160 -27.51 6.67 11.95
N PRO A 161 -27.95 7.91 11.73
CA PRO A 161 -27.10 8.93 11.13
C PRO A 161 -25.91 9.31 12.05
N TYR A 162 -26.11 9.29 13.37
CA TYR A 162 -25.03 9.58 14.33
C TYR A 162 -23.98 8.47 14.37
N VAL A 163 -24.45 7.21 14.35
CA VAL A 163 -23.54 6.04 14.30
C VAL A 163 -22.76 6.05 12.98
N ALA A 164 -23.43 6.31 11.84
CA ALA A 164 -22.77 6.40 10.56
C ALA A 164 -21.69 7.49 10.52
N TYR A 165 -22.00 8.68 11.00
CA TYR A 165 -21.01 9.76 11.08
C TYR A 165 -19.85 9.44 12.02
N SER A 166 -20.13 8.89 13.20
CA SER A 166 -19.07 8.58 14.18
C SER A 166 -18.13 7.47 13.70
N LEU A 167 -18.62 6.52 12.89
CA LEU A 167 -17.77 5.53 12.22
C LEU A 167 -16.86 6.20 11.17
N LEU A 168 -17.43 7.04 10.30
CA LEU A 168 -16.67 7.76 9.28
C LEU A 168 -15.66 8.75 9.89
N ALA A 169 -15.99 9.37 11.03
CA ALA A 169 -15.10 10.24 11.78
C ALA A 169 -14.06 9.46 12.63
N GLY A 170 -14.08 8.12 12.59
CA GLY A 170 -13.13 7.29 13.33
C GLY A 170 -13.28 7.36 14.86
N VAL A 171 -14.49 7.67 15.33
CA VAL A 171 -14.83 7.64 16.77
C VAL A 171 -14.92 6.21 17.29
N PHE A 172 -15.36 5.27 16.46
CA PHE A 172 -15.42 3.85 16.77
C PHE A 172 -14.62 3.06 15.73
N ASP A 173 -13.75 2.19 16.21
CA ASP A 173 -13.06 1.19 15.41
C ASP A 173 -13.82 -0.13 15.49
N VAL A 174 -14.67 -0.42 14.49
CA VAL A 174 -15.43 -1.66 14.40
C VAL A 174 -15.22 -2.31 13.03
N LYS A 175 -14.80 -3.57 13.04
CA LYS A 175 -14.48 -4.29 11.80
C LYS A 175 -15.73 -4.69 11.03
N ASN A 176 -15.64 -4.67 9.71
CA ASN A 176 -16.72 -5.18 8.85
C ASN A 176 -17.03 -6.64 9.15
N GLY A 177 -18.33 -6.98 9.15
CA GLY A 177 -18.80 -8.33 9.49
C GLY A 177 -18.88 -8.60 10.99
N GLU A 178 -18.45 -7.67 11.84
CA GLU A 178 -18.64 -7.72 13.28
C GLU A 178 -19.94 -7.02 13.69
N ALA A 179 -20.28 -7.12 14.96
CA ALA A 179 -21.41 -6.41 15.55
C ALA A 179 -20.94 -5.03 16.06
N PHE A 180 -21.71 -3.99 15.80
CA PHE A 180 -21.46 -2.67 16.40
C PHE A 180 -21.75 -2.65 17.91
N GLY A 181 -22.76 -3.38 18.35
CA GLY A 181 -23.23 -3.42 19.75
C GLY A 181 -23.88 -2.10 20.18
N PRO A 182 -24.90 -1.56 19.49
CA PRO A 182 -25.45 -0.22 19.73
C PRO A 182 -25.96 -0.02 21.15
N GLN A 183 -26.41 -1.09 21.82
CA GLN A 183 -26.94 -1.07 23.18
C GLN A 183 -25.90 -1.38 24.26
N ASP A 184 -24.65 -1.69 23.87
CA ASP A 184 -23.57 -1.95 24.82
C ASP A 184 -23.15 -0.66 25.52
N ASN A 185 -22.99 -0.74 26.84
CA ASN A 185 -22.52 0.41 27.62
C ASN A 185 -21.00 0.54 27.51
N LEU A 186 -20.53 1.75 27.31
CA LEU A 186 -19.11 2.05 27.22
C LEU A 186 -18.43 2.02 28.58
N ILE A 187 -17.26 1.41 28.64
CA ILE A 187 -16.32 1.58 29.76
C ILE A 187 -15.50 2.86 29.56
N ARG A 188 -14.84 3.31 30.65
CA ARG A 188 -14.08 4.57 30.60
C ARG A 188 -12.92 4.55 29.63
N GLU A 189 -12.31 3.40 29.45
CA GLU A 189 -11.23 3.17 28.48
C GLU A 189 -11.72 3.39 27.04
N GLU A 190 -12.80 2.71 26.63
CA GLU A 190 -13.43 2.88 25.32
C GLU A 190 -13.92 4.31 25.09
N ALA A 191 -14.50 4.95 26.10
CA ALA A 191 -14.94 6.33 26.01
C ALA A 191 -13.75 7.30 25.91
N SER A 192 -12.61 6.99 26.51
CA SER A 192 -11.39 7.81 26.40
C SER A 192 -10.80 7.75 25.00
N ASP A 193 -10.75 6.56 24.43
CA ASP A 193 -10.31 6.33 23.06
C ASP A 193 -11.22 7.09 22.06
N ALA A 194 -12.52 6.86 22.14
CA ALA A 194 -13.53 7.47 21.29
C ALA A 194 -13.66 9.01 21.44
N LEU A 195 -13.05 9.61 22.47
CA LEU A 195 -12.99 11.07 22.66
C LEU A 195 -11.80 11.73 21.93
N LYS A 196 -10.80 10.99 21.47
CA LYS A 196 -9.62 11.55 20.83
C LYS A 196 -9.96 12.50 19.66
N PRO A 197 -10.86 12.15 18.71
CA PRO A 197 -11.20 13.05 17.60
C PRO A 197 -11.85 14.39 18.04
N VAL A 198 -12.44 14.42 19.24
CA VAL A 198 -13.01 15.65 19.80
C VAL A 198 -11.94 16.52 20.47
N LEU A 199 -10.93 15.89 21.07
CA LEU A 199 -9.92 16.53 21.90
C LEU A 199 -8.72 17.06 21.14
N PHE A 200 -8.38 16.37 20.05
CA PHE A 200 -7.20 16.62 19.24
C PHE A 200 -7.60 16.88 17.79
N ASP A 201 -6.78 17.55 17.06
CA ASP A 201 -6.93 17.60 15.62
C ASP A 201 -6.49 16.25 15.04
N VAL A 202 -7.18 15.82 14.01
CA VAL A 202 -6.90 14.54 13.34
C VAL A 202 -6.25 14.81 12.00
N VAL A 203 -5.11 14.17 11.74
CA VAL A 203 -4.50 14.11 10.41
C VAL A 203 -4.56 12.67 9.94
N ASP A 204 -5.32 12.43 8.86
CA ASP A 204 -5.47 11.15 8.20
C ASP A 204 -4.52 11.09 6.99
N ILE A 205 -3.56 10.18 7.00
CA ILE A 205 -2.69 9.90 5.86
C ILE A 205 -3.21 8.66 5.18
N LEU A 206 -3.68 8.80 3.94
CA LEU A 206 -4.06 7.71 3.08
C LEU A 206 -2.93 7.45 2.08
N SER A 207 -2.58 6.19 1.86
CA SER A 207 -1.48 5.88 0.94
C SER A 207 -1.77 4.71 0.04
N THR A 208 -1.27 4.81 -1.20
CA THR A 208 -1.07 3.71 -2.13
C THR A 208 0.42 3.54 -2.39
N ASN A 209 0.80 2.40 -2.93
CA ASN A 209 2.13 2.11 -3.44
C ASN A 209 2.04 0.97 -4.46
N ASP A 210 3.04 0.82 -5.32
CA ASP A 210 3.12 -0.28 -6.27
C ASP A 210 1.81 -0.45 -7.07
N ILE A 211 1.24 0.66 -7.55
CA ILE A 211 0.03 0.66 -8.38
C ILE A 211 0.29 -0.10 -9.66
N HIS A 212 1.48 0.07 -10.27
CA HIS A 212 1.87 -0.61 -11.50
C HIS A 212 0.80 -0.53 -12.60
N GLY A 213 0.21 0.65 -12.77
CA GLY A 213 -0.82 0.88 -13.77
C GLY A 213 -2.14 0.12 -13.56
N ASN A 214 -2.37 -0.50 -12.40
CA ASN A 214 -3.61 -1.22 -12.10
C ASN A 214 -4.73 -0.23 -11.73
N ILE A 215 -5.14 0.57 -12.71
CA ILE A 215 -6.17 1.59 -12.55
C ILE A 215 -7.60 1.02 -12.66
N GLU A 216 -7.75 -0.20 -13.19
CA GLU A 216 -9.01 -0.88 -13.43
C GLU A 216 -9.46 -1.68 -12.21
N PHE A 217 -10.79 -1.72 -12.00
CA PHE A 217 -11.38 -2.63 -11.01
C PHE A 217 -11.35 -4.08 -11.51
N ASP A 218 -10.86 -5.00 -10.68
CA ASP A 218 -10.83 -6.44 -10.95
C ASP A 218 -11.21 -7.23 -9.68
N GLU A 219 -12.48 -7.63 -9.58
CA GLU A 219 -13.01 -8.35 -8.43
C GLU A 219 -12.33 -9.72 -8.25
N ALA A 220 -12.03 -10.42 -9.35
CA ALA A 220 -11.44 -11.76 -9.30
C ALA A 220 -10.02 -11.74 -8.72
N LYS A 221 -9.29 -10.64 -8.93
CA LYS A 221 -7.93 -10.43 -8.43
C LYS A 221 -7.88 -9.55 -7.17
N GLN A 222 -9.03 -9.19 -6.62
CA GLN A 222 -9.12 -8.31 -5.45
C GLN A 222 -8.40 -6.97 -5.64
N ARG A 223 -8.55 -6.35 -6.82
CA ARG A 223 -7.99 -5.05 -7.15
C ARG A 223 -9.11 -4.02 -7.22
N GLY A 224 -9.06 -3.00 -6.37
CA GLY A 224 -10.09 -1.97 -6.33
C GLY A 224 -10.08 -1.05 -7.55
N GLY A 225 -8.92 -0.83 -8.14
CA GLY A 225 -8.72 0.19 -9.16
C GLY A 225 -8.82 1.62 -8.60
N MET A 226 -8.43 2.58 -9.40
CA MET A 226 -8.30 3.96 -8.92
C MET A 226 -9.64 4.63 -8.63
N ALA A 227 -10.74 4.24 -9.29
CA ALA A 227 -12.06 4.78 -8.98
C ALA A 227 -12.56 4.39 -7.57
N VAL A 228 -12.20 3.19 -7.08
CA VAL A 228 -12.47 2.78 -5.69
C VAL A 228 -11.57 3.53 -4.72
N VAL A 229 -10.29 3.67 -5.04
CA VAL A 229 -9.35 4.47 -4.26
C VAL A 229 -9.87 5.90 -4.10
N GLY A 230 -10.28 6.56 -5.19
CA GLY A 230 -10.87 7.89 -5.17
C GLY A 230 -12.11 7.99 -4.28
N GLY A 231 -13.01 7.01 -4.39
CA GLY A 231 -14.21 6.97 -3.53
C GLY A 231 -13.86 6.84 -2.03
N ILE A 232 -12.80 6.11 -1.67
CA ILE A 232 -12.30 6.04 -0.28
C ILE A 232 -11.76 7.40 0.16
N VAL A 233 -10.92 8.03 -0.66
CA VAL A 233 -10.36 9.36 -0.37
C VAL A 233 -11.48 10.39 -0.17
N ASP A 234 -12.50 10.38 -1.03
CA ASP A 234 -13.65 11.28 -0.93
C ASP A 234 -14.41 11.15 0.38
N ALA A 235 -14.54 9.92 0.89
CA ALA A 235 -15.20 9.73 2.16
C ALA A 235 -14.42 10.34 3.33
N PHE A 236 -13.10 10.16 3.38
CA PHE A 236 -12.27 10.82 4.39
C PHE A 236 -12.35 12.34 4.27
N ARG A 237 -12.22 12.87 3.06
CA ARG A 237 -12.35 14.32 2.81
C ARG A 237 -13.73 14.85 3.17
N SER A 238 -14.78 14.04 3.06
CA SER A 238 -16.16 14.46 3.43
C SER A 238 -16.31 14.78 4.92
N VAL A 239 -15.50 14.15 5.78
CA VAL A 239 -15.53 14.35 7.23
C VAL A 239 -14.33 15.15 7.74
N ASN A 240 -13.19 15.10 7.06
CA ASN A 240 -11.94 15.74 7.48
C ASN A 240 -11.14 16.27 6.28
N ALA A 241 -11.72 17.18 5.48
CA ALA A 241 -11.07 17.70 4.27
C ALA A 241 -9.71 18.38 4.55
N ASP A 242 -9.66 19.17 5.60
CA ASP A 242 -8.48 19.93 5.99
C ASP A 242 -7.39 19.07 6.67
N GLY A 243 -7.72 17.86 7.11
CA GLY A 243 -6.78 16.95 7.78
C GLY A 243 -6.42 15.71 6.95
N THR A 244 -7.01 15.53 5.74
CA THR A 244 -6.70 14.37 4.90
C THR A 244 -5.52 14.65 3.97
N VAL A 245 -4.50 13.80 4.03
CA VAL A 245 -3.30 13.80 3.17
C VAL A 245 -3.26 12.49 2.39
N VAL A 246 -3.05 12.58 1.06
CA VAL A 246 -3.04 11.40 0.16
C VAL A 246 -1.68 11.28 -0.50
N LEU A 247 -0.98 10.16 -0.24
CA LEU A 247 0.39 9.93 -0.69
C LEU A 247 0.50 8.66 -1.55
N ASP A 248 1.53 8.58 -2.38
CA ASP A 248 1.89 7.35 -3.09
C ASP A 248 3.35 6.97 -2.85
N GLY A 249 3.62 5.70 -2.59
CA GLY A 249 4.94 5.14 -2.28
C GLY A 249 5.78 4.75 -3.50
N GLY A 250 5.41 5.17 -4.73
CA GLY A 250 6.17 4.87 -5.95
C GLY A 250 5.76 3.59 -6.66
N ASP A 251 6.40 3.31 -7.79
CA ASP A 251 6.02 2.25 -8.75
C ASP A 251 4.57 2.43 -9.24
N ILE A 252 4.30 3.64 -9.67
CA ILE A 252 2.96 4.09 -10.05
C ILE A 252 2.55 3.54 -11.42
N MET A 253 3.46 3.61 -12.41
CA MET A 253 3.08 3.69 -13.82
C MET A 253 3.19 2.37 -14.57
N GLN A 254 4.32 1.67 -14.49
CA GLN A 254 4.62 0.51 -15.31
C GLN A 254 3.93 -0.76 -14.80
N GLY A 255 3.30 -1.55 -15.69
CA GLY A 255 2.82 -2.90 -15.33
C GLY A 255 1.58 -3.40 -16.07
N THR A 256 0.73 -2.52 -16.62
CA THR A 256 -0.48 -2.93 -17.34
C THR A 256 -0.53 -2.36 -18.75
N LEU A 257 -1.27 -3.04 -19.64
CA LEU A 257 -1.42 -2.55 -21.03
C LEU A 257 -2.01 -1.14 -21.08
N ILE A 258 -3.01 -0.85 -20.24
CA ILE A 258 -3.68 0.46 -20.19
C ILE A 258 -2.75 1.58 -19.70
N SER A 259 -1.71 1.26 -18.95
CA SER A 259 -0.69 2.23 -18.54
C SER A 259 0.46 2.27 -19.54
N ASN A 260 1.05 1.13 -19.88
CA ASN A 260 2.23 1.04 -20.73
C ASN A 260 1.98 1.60 -22.15
N SER A 261 0.77 1.40 -22.72
CA SER A 261 0.41 1.96 -24.04
C SER A 261 0.45 3.49 -24.10
N PHE A 262 0.50 4.15 -22.95
CA PHE A 262 0.58 5.62 -22.82
C PHE A 262 1.76 6.04 -21.93
N GLU A 263 2.75 5.16 -21.76
CA GLU A 263 3.94 5.43 -20.96
C GLU A 263 3.61 6.05 -19.60
N GLY A 264 2.60 5.46 -18.89
CA GLY A 264 2.16 5.86 -17.58
C GLY A 264 1.15 7.02 -17.51
N ALA A 265 0.89 7.71 -18.63
CA ALA A 265 0.02 8.90 -18.63
C ALA A 265 -1.39 8.62 -18.08
N SER A 266 -1.95 7.44 -18.35
CA SER A 266 -3.28 7.06 -17.85
C SER A 266 -3.32 6.97 -16.33
N THR A 267 -2.28 6.46 -15.70
CA THR A 267 -2.19 6.35 -14.24
C THR A 267 -2.02 7.73 -13.61
N ILE A 268 -1.15 8.58 -14.18
CA ILE A 268 -0.98 9.97 -13.70
C ILE A 268 -2.30 10.74 -13.78
N ASP A 269 -3.10 10.61 -14.85
CA ASP A 269 -4.41 11.25 -14.95
C ASP A 269 -5.38 10.81 -13.85
N THR A 270 -5.30 9.55 -13.38
CA THR A 270 -6.13 9.09 -12.25
C THR A 270 -5.64 9.65 -10.92
N LEU A 271 -4.32 9.76 -10.69
CA LEU A 271 -3.80 10.42 -9.50
C LEU A 271 -4.22 11.90 -9.44
N ASN A 272 -4.13 12.60 -10.58
CA ASN A 272 -4.57 14.01 -10.69
C ASN A 272 -6.07 14.13 -10.37
N SER A 273 -6.91 13.23 -10.89
CA SER A 273 -8.36 13.22 -10.64
C SER A 273 -8.71 13.05 -9.16
N ILE A 274 -7.93 12.22 -8.44
CA ILE A 274 -8.12 11.97 -7.00
C ILE A 274 -7.48 13.08 -6.13
N GLU A 275 -6.70 13.96 -6.77
CA GLU A 275 -5.97 15.04 -6.08
C GLU A 275 -5.00 14.50 -5.02
N TYR A 276 -4.08 13.60 -5.43
CA TYR A 276 -2.98 13.19 -4.55
C TYR A 276 -2.11 14.38 -4.15
N ASP A 277 -1.63 14.38 -2.91
CA ASP A 277 -0.83 15.49 -2.37
C ASP A 277 0.66 15.35 -2.73
N ALA A 278 1.19 14.12 -2.82
CA ALA A 278 2.56 13.85 -3.21
C ALA A 278 2.78 12.36 -3.53
N ALA A 279 3.85 12.06 -4.26
CA ALA A 279 4.29 10.69 -4.55
C ALA A 279 5.81 10.56 -4.49
N ALA A 280 6.31 9.34 -4.22
CA ALA A 280 7.71 9.00 -4.36
C ALA A 280 8.02 8.49 -5.77
N ILE A 281 9.28 8.60 -6.18
CA ILE A 281 9.81 7.92 -7.36
C ILE A 281 10.19 6.49 -6.94
N GLY A 282 9.60 5.47 -7.60
CA GLY A 282 10.03 4.07 -7.49
C GLY A 282 11.08 3.72 -8.56
N ASN A 283 11.49 2.45 -8.61
CA ASN A 283 12.45 1.99 -9.62
C ASN A 283 11.79 1.84 -11.00
N HIS A 284 10.52 1.48 -11.06
CA HIS A 284 9.78 1.33 -12.32
C HIS A 284 9.36 2.65 -12.97
N GLU A 285 9.49 3.79 -12.31
CA GLU A 285 9.35 5.09 -12.93
C GLU A 285 10.44 5.35 -13.98
N PHE A 286 11.57 4.63 -13.90
CA PHE A 286 12.66 4.72 -14.87
C PHE A 286 12.54 3.75 -16.06
N ASP A 287 11.52 2.88 -16.11
CA ASP A 287 11.42 1.82 -17.13
C ASP A 287 11.34 2.34 -18.58
N TRP A 288 10.92 3.58 -18.78
CA TRP A 288 10.94 4.26 -20.10
C TRP A 288 12.04 5.35 -20.17
N GLY A 289 12.98 5.36 -19.23
CA GLY A 289 14.08 6.31 -19.14
C GLY A 289 13.69 7.65 -18.50
N VAL A 290 14.71 8.42 -18.14
CA VAL A 290 14.60 9.69 -17.41
C VAL A 290 13.77 10.74 -18.17
N ASP A 291 13.80 10.76 -19.49
CA ASP A 291 13.09 11.78 -20.27
C ASP A 291 11.56 11.57 -20.17
N VAL A 292 11.09 10.32 -20.25
CA VAL A 292 9.67 9.99 -20.04
C VAL A 292 9.25 10.28 -18.61
N LEU A 293 10.08 9.92 -17.60
CA LEU A 293 9.80 10.27 -16.22
C LEU A 293 9.60 11.78 -16.03
N LYS A 294 10.46 12.61 -16.63
CA LYS A 294 10.30 14.08 -16.59
C LYS A 294 9.00 14.55 -17.25
N GLU A 295 8.57 13.91 -18.33
CA GLU A 295 7.28 14.21 -18.95
C GLU A 295 6.10 13.87 -18.02
N ARG A 296 6.19 12.74 -17.31
CA ARG A 296 5.16 12.33 -16.34
C ARG A 296 5.14 13.24 -15.11
N ILE A 297 6.31 13.63 -14.59
CA ILE A 297 6.41 14.64 -13.53
C ILE A 297 5.76 15.97 -13.98
N ALA A 298 5.97 16.38 -15.22
CA ALA A 298 5.38 17.60 -15.76
C ALA A 298 3.85 17.50 -16.01
N GLN A 299 3.31 16.28 -16.24
CA GLN A 299 1.88 16.01 -16.39
C GLN A 299 1.18 15.98 -15.03
N ALA A 300 1.86 15.53 -13.98
CA ALA A 300 1.32 15.38 -12.66
C ALA A 300 0.97 16.75 -12.04
N GLU A 301 -0.22 16.85 -11.44
CA GLU A 301 -0.64 18.02 -10.64
C GLU A 301 -0.15 17.91 -9.19
N LEU A 302 0.53 16.81 -8.85
CA LEU A 302 1.17 16.54 -7.58
C LEU A 302 2.69 16.46 -7.76
N PRO A 303 3.52 16.78 -6.73
CA PRO A 303 4.95 16.54 -6.80
C PRO A 303 5.27 15.02 -6.75
N ILE A 304 6.03 14.53 -7.73
CA ILE A 304 6.65 13.21 -7.74
C ILE A 304 8.11 13.42 -7.37
N MET A 305 8.54 12.88 -6.23
CA MET A 305 9.72 13.35 -5.50
C MET A 305 10.81 12.28 -5.36
N GLY A 306 12.09 12.75 -5.30
CA GLY A 306 13.24 11.87 -5.15
C GLY A 306 14.42 12.57 -4.46
N ALA A 307 14.38 12.73 -3.13
CA ALA A 307 15.40 13.43 -2.35
C ALA A 307 16.78 12.78 -2.41
N ASN A 308 16.87 11.49 -2.71
CA ASN A 308 18.11 10.72 -2.87
C ASN A 308 18.45 10.37 -4.31
N VAL A 309 17.86 11.05 -5.31
CA VAL A 309 18.28 10.92 -6.70
C VAL A 309 19.37 11.94 -7.01
N PHE A 310 20.59 11.45 -7.26
CA PHE A 310 21.77 12.29 -7.45
C PHE A 310 22.41 12.08 -8.83
N ASP A 311 22.91 13.16 -9.42
CA ASP A 311 23.80 13.09 -10.58
C ASP A 311 25.16 12.59 -10.13
N GLU A 312 25.64 11.50 -10.73
CA GLU A 312 26.89 10.81 -10.35
C GLU A 312 28.14 11.67 -10.59
N ALA A 313 28.15 12.48 -11.67
CA ALA A 313 29.31 13.28 -12.04
C ALA A 313 29.52 14.47 -11.11
N THR A 314 28.42 15.08 -10.64
CA THR A 314 28.47 16.27 -9.77
C THR A 314 28.30 15.95 -8.29
N ASN A 315 27.75 14.78 -7.98
CA ASN A 315 27.34 14.36 -6.65
C ASN A 315 26.39 15.37 -5.98
N THR A 316 25.48 15.92 -6.78
CA THR A 316 24.40 16.81 -6.31
C THR A 316 23.05 16.22 -6.67
N ARG A 317 22.00 16.52 -5.88
CA ARG A 317 20.63 16.15 -6.25
C ARG A 317 20.31 16.63 -7.66
N VAL A 318 19.54 15.83 -8.40
CA VAL A 318 19.01 16.22 -9.71
C VAL A 318 18.09 17.44 -9.54
N ASP A 319 17.94 18.25 -10.57
CA ASP A 319 17.13 19.47 -10.53
C ASP A 319 15.70 19.30 -11.06
N TRP A 320 15.37 18.10 -11.54
CA TRP A 320 14.07 17.77 -12.13
C TRP A 320 13.15 16.98 -11.18
N ALA A 321 13.63 16.54 -10.02
CA ALA A 321 12.83 15.93 -8.96
C ALA A 321 13.01 16.70 -7.67
N GLU A 322 11.89 17.18 -7.10
CA GLU A 322 11.93 17.92 -5.84
C GLU A 322 12.27 16.96 -4.68
N PRO A 323 13.02 17.41 -3.68
CA PRO A 323 13.32 16.56 -2.51
C PRO A 323 12.16 16.44 -1.54
N TYR A 324 11.32 17.47 -1.45
CA TYR A 324 10.17 17.54 -0.56
C TYR A 324 9.15 18.56 -1.05
N VAL A 325 7.95 18.51 -0.49
CA VAL A 325 6.91 19.53 -0.62
C VAL A 325 6.44 19.99 0.77
N ILE A 326 5.97 21.23 0.88
CA ILE A 326 5.28 21.73 2.08
C ILE A 326 3.80 21.94 1.73
N LEU A 327 2.94 21.14 2.36
CA LEU A 327 1.49 21.20 2.22
C LEU A 327 0.91 22.12 3.30
N GLU A 328 -0.11 22.90 2.95
CA GLU A 328 -0.92 23.65 3.92
C GLU A 328 -2.26 22.90 4.09
N LYS A 329 -2.45 22.24 5.22
CA LYS A 329 -3.65 21.47 5.56
C LYS A 329 -4.27 22.02 6.85
N GLY A 330 -5.40 22.72 6.70
CA GLY A 330 -6.04 23.42 7.81
C GLY A 330 -5.09 24.41 8.48
N ASP A 331 -4.81 24.21 9.76
CA ASP A 331 -3.89 25.04 10.55
C ASP A 331 -2.45 24.49 10.61
N TYR A 332 -2.14 23.46 9.79
CA TYR A 332 -0.85 22.76 9.79
C TYR A 332 -0.05 23.02 8.52
N LYS A 333 1.26 23.16 8.71
CA LYS A 333 2.26 23.01 7.64
C LYS A 333 2.86 21.63 7.74
N ILE A 334 2.68 20.83 6.72
CA ILE A 334 3.15 19.44 6.65
C ILE A 334 4.23 19.34 5.60
N GLY A 335 5.44 18.97 6.01
CA GLY A 335 6.53 18.65 5.07
C GLY A 335 6.44 17.19 4.66
N VAL A 336 6.46 16.89 3.36
CA VAL A 336 6.53 15.54 2.84
C VAL A 336 7.82 15.38 2.06
N ILE A 337 8.70 14.46 2.49
CA ILE A 337 9.98 14.14 1.83
C ILE A 337 9.77 12.90 0.98
N GLY A 338 10.28 12.87 -0.27
CA GLY A 338 10.18 11.72 -1.16
C GLY A 338 11.51 10.97 -1.31
N PHE A 339 11.50 9.61 -1.23
CA PHE A 339 12.70 8.80 -1.45
C PHE A 339 12.48 7.66 -2.44
N ALA A 340 13.42 7.50 -3.37
CA ALA A 340 13.55 6.31 -4.20
C ALA A 340 14.30 5.20 -3.42
N THR A 341 14.12 3.92 -3.84
CA THR A 341 14.92 2.84 -3.28
C THR A 341 16.38 2.91 -3.76
N PRO A 342 17.35 2.68 -2.88
CA PRO A 342 18.75 2.48 -3.28
C PRO A 342 18.96 1.34 -4.28
N GLU A 343 18.05 0.35 -4.33
CA GLU A 343 18.10 -0.79 -5.24
C GLU A 343 17.76 -0.44 -6.70
N THR A 344 17.35 0.79 -7.01
CA THR A 344 16.92 1.21 -8.36
C THR A 344 17.93 0.82 -9.45
N LYS A 345 19.25 0.90 -9.20
CA LYS A 345 20.28 0.48 -10.19
C LYS A 345 20.24 -1.00 -10.55
N SER A 346 19.79 -1.88 -9.65
CA SER A 346 19.74 -3.33 -9.85
C SER A 346 18.35 -3.85 -10.20
N THR A 347 17.31 -3.02 -10.05
CA THR A 347 15.90 -3.41 -10.25
C THR A 347 15.24 -2.75 -11.45
N THR A 348 15.98 -1.91 -12.20
CA THR A 348 15.58 -1.39 -13.51
C THR A 348 16.72 -1.53 -14.53
N LEU A 349 16.51 -1.17 -15.80
CA LEU A 349 17.55 -1.21 -16.83
C LEU A 349 18.65 -0.21 -16.49
N SER A 350 19.89 -0.68 -16.34
CA SER A 350 21.04 0.15 -15.95
C SER A 350 21.29 1.30 -16.91
N THR A 351 20.98 1.13 -18.22
CA THR A 351 21.08 2.18 -19.22
C THR A 351 20.08 3.32 -19.03
N HIS A 352 18.94 3.05 -18.37
CA HIS A 352 17.92 4.06 -18.10
C HIS A 352 18.25 4.96 -16.90
N VAL A 353 19.15 4.49 -16.05
CA VAL A 353 19.63 5.22 -14.86
C VAL A 353 21.13 5.54 -14.92
N GLU A 354 21.73 5.45 -16.13
CA GLU A 354 23.13 5.80 -16.34
C GLU A 354 23.41 7.24 -15.87
N GLY A 355 24.46 7.44 -15.08
CA GLY A 355 24.81 8.73 -14.50
C GLY A 355 24.00 9.14 -13.27
N LEU A 356 23.13 8.27 -12.73
CA LEU A 356 22.42 8.50 -11.49
C LEU A 356 22.95 7.62 -10.36
N THR A 357 22.84 8.12 -9.12
CA THR A 357 23.06 7.36 -7.90
C THR A 357 21.92 7.56 -6.92
N PHE A 358 21.67 6.53 -6.07
CA PHE A 358 20.56 6.47 -5.13
C PHE A 358 21.10 6.16 -3.72
N PRO A 359 21.68 7.15 -3.01
CA PRO A 359 22.18 6.95 -1.65
C PRO A 359 21.08 6.53 -0.67
N THR A 360 21.47 5.84 0.40
CA THR A 360 20.56 5.47 1.50
C THR A 360 19.92 6.72 2.14
N PRO A 361 18.62 6.70 2.46
CA PRO A 361 17.85 7.88 2.88
C PRO A 361 18.21 8.48 4.22
N ALA A 362 18.65 7.68 5.21
CA ALA A 362 18.68 8.10 6.62
C ALA A 362 19.35 9.46 6.90
N SER A 363 20.57 9.68 6.38
CA SER A 363 21.28 10.96 6.62
C SER A 363 20.65 12.15 5.87
N ILE A 364 20.02 11.86 4.72
CA ILE A 364 19.32 12.86 3.91
C ILE A 364 18.02 13.25 4.61
N ALA A 365 17.30 12.30 5.17
CA ALA A 365 16.08 12.54 5.94
C ALA A 365 16.35 13.43 7.17
N GLU A 366 17.43 13.17 7.92
CA GLU A 366 17.82 14.00 9.06
C GLU A 366 18.13 15.45 8.63
N GLU A 367 18.88 15.63 7.53
CA GLU A 367 19.19 16.96 6.97
C GLU A 367 17.92 17.72 6.59
N LEU A 368 17.03 17.07 5.80
CA LEU A 368 15.82 17.70 5.29
C LEU A 368 14.77 17.93 6.39
N ALA A 369 14.63 16.99 7.35
CA ALA A 369 13.75 17.18 8.49
C ALA A 369 14.16 18.41 9.31
N LYS A 370 15.47 18.60 9.51
CA LYS A 370 15.97 19.82 10.17
C LYS A 370 15.68 21.07 9.36
N GLU A 371 15.90 21.03 8.04
CA GLU A 371 15.60 22.16 7.14
C GLU A 371 14.12 22.55 7.21
N LEU A 372 13.21 21.57 7.17
CA LEU A 372 11.77 21.77 7.25
C LEU A 372 11.35 22.36 8.61
N LYS A 373 11.90 21.86 9.72
CA LYS A 373 11.66 22.46 11.06
C LYS A 373 12.16 23.89 11.15
N ASP A 374 13.33 24.21 10.56
CA ASP A 374 13.86 25.59 10.50
C ASP A 374 12.95 26.52 9.66
N GLN A 375 12.15 25.98 8.72
CA GLN A 375 11.12 26.70 7.94
C GLN A 375 9.77 26.81 8.68
N GLY A 376 9.64 26.25 9.89
CA GLY A 376 8.42 26.29 10.70
C GLY A 376 7.36 25.30 10.24
N VAL A 377 7.77 24.14 9.73
CA VAL A 377 6.91 23.01 9.44
C VAL A 377 6.50 22.32 10.76
N ASP A 378 5.21 22.04 10.92
CA ASP A 378 4.64 21.44 12.13
C ASP A 378 4.87 19.93 12.16
N LEU A 379 4.51 19.22 11.09
CA LEU A 379 4.60 17.76 10.93
C LEU A 379 5.48 17.39 9.72
N ILE A 380 6.24 16.31 9.83
CA ILE A 380 7.12 15.83 8.75
C ILE A 380 6.82 14.38 8.43
N PHE A 381 6.36 14.12 7.20
CA PHE A 381 6.10 12.79 6.67
C PHE A 381 7.14 12.40 5.64
N VAL A 382 7.28 11.11 5.42
CA VAL A 382 8.04 10.55 4.30
C VAL A 382 7.09 9.74 3.46
N THR A 383 7.12 9.91 2.13
CA THR A 383 6.65 8.94 1.16
C THR A 383 7.86 8.37 0.45
N SER A 384 7.95 7.04 0.33
CA SER A 384 9.17 6.40 -0.15
C SER A 384 8.89 5.09 -0.86
N HIS A 385 9.82 4.72 -1.74
CA HIS A 385 9.82 3.40 -2.36
C HIS A 385 10.80 2.47 -1.65
N LEU A 386 10.70 2.41 -0.31
CA LEU A 386 11.57 1.60 0.56
C LEU A 386 10.84 0.34 1.00
N PRO A 387 11.47 -0.85 0.84
CA PRO A 387 10.85 -2.11 1.22
C PRO A 387 10.76 -2.28 2.74
N GLY A 388 9.64 -2.89 3.17
CA GLY A 388 9.45 -3.34 4.54
C GLY A 388 8.70 -4.67 4.60
N TRP A 389 8.90 -5.45 5.65
CA TRP A 389 8.12 -6.66 5.93
C TRP A 389 8.12 -6.99 7.42
N ALA A 390 7.13 -7.76 7.85
CA ALA A 390 7.12 -8.33 9.20
C ALA A 390 7.86 -9.67 9.19
N GLU A 391 8.80 -9.88 10.13
CA GLU A 391 9.46 -11.17 10.31
C GLU A 391 8.48 -12.22 10.85
N GLU A 392 8.49 -13.42 10.29
CA GLU A 392 7.54 -14.49 10.65
C GLU A 392 7.62 -14.94 12.12
N GLU A 393 8.82 -14.91 12.73
CA GLU A 393 9.02 -15.39 14.09
C GLU A 393 8.73 -14.32 15.15
N THR A 394 9.05 -13.06 14.88
CA THR A 394 9.02 -11.96 15.86
C THR A 394 7.89 -10.98 15.62
N ASN A 395 7.33 -10.93 14.41
CA ASN A 395 6.45 -9.88 13.92
C ASN A 395 7.06 -8.47 13.95
N GLU A 396 8.36 -8.37 14.12
CA GLU A 396 9.05 -7.09 14.02
C GLU A 396 9.06 -6.61 12.55
N ILE A 397 8.82 -5.34 12.33
CA ILE A 397 8.95 -4.74 11.01
C ILE A 397 10.43 -4.49 10.76
N VAL A 398 10.92 -4.99 9.64
CA VAL A 398 12.32 -4.90 9.22
C VAL A 398 12.41 -4.42 7.77
N GLY A 399 13.62 -4.22 7.24
CA GLY A 399 13.89 -3.70 5.90
C GLY A 399 14.23 -2.21 5.93
N GLU A 400 14.51 -1.63 4.76
CA GLU A 400 14.93 -0.23 4.64
C GLU A 400 13.91 0.76 5.21
N LEU A 401 12.62 0.41 5.15
CA LEU A 401 11.54 1.18 5.75
C LEU A 401 11.70 1.30 7.28
N ALA A 402 12.01 0.18 7.95
CA ALA A 402 12.26 0.15 9.39
C ALA A 402 13.58 0.82 9.75
N ASP A 403 14.63 0.61 8.97
CA ASP A 403 15.93 1.24 9.16
C ASP A 403 15.84 2.77 9.13
N LEU A 404 15.01 3.32 8.21
CA LEU A 404 14.75 4.75 8.15
C LEU A 404 14.02 5.24 9.40
N ALA A 405 13.00 4.51 9.86
CA ALA A 405 12.25 4.86 11.07
C ALA A 405 13.15 4.85 12.32
N ASP A 406 14.01 3.83 12.45
CA ASP A 406 14.96 3.71 13.57
C ASP A 406 15.98 4.86 13.57
N ALA A 407 16.49 5.22 12.40
CA ALA A 407 17.46 6.32 12.27
C ALA A 407 16.84 7.72 12.49
N SER A 408 15.52 7.85 12.35
CA SER A 408 14.80 9.13 12.33
C SER A 408 13.94 9.40 13.56
N ALA A 409 14.14 8.63 14.63
CA ALA A 409 13.36 8.77 15.87
C ALA A 409 13.31 10.22 16.39
N GLY A 410 12.08 10.75 16.51
CA GLY A 410 11.81 12.12 16.97
C GLY A 410 12.03 13.22 15.91
N SER A 411 12.30 12.86 14.65
CA SER A 411 12.44 13.81 13.54
C SER A 411 11.31 13.70 12.52
N LEU A 412 10.73 12.50 12.36
CA LEU A 412 9.64 12.20 11.44
C LEU A 412 8.40 11.79 12.22
N ASP A 413 7.22 12.08 11.66
CA ASP A 413 5.92 11.79 12.26
C ASP A 413 5.20 10.62 11.59
N ALA A 414 5.52 10.27 10.33
CA ALA A 414 4.98 9.10 9.61
C ALA A 414 5.84 8.72 8.40
N ILE A 415 5.86 7.43 8.03
CA ILE A 415 6.58 6.93 6.86
C ILE A 415 5.68 5.99 6.05
N VAL A 416 5.53 6.28 4.75
CA VAL A 416 4.93 5.41 3.74
C VAL A 416 6.05 4.73 2.97
N GLY A 417 5.94 3.41 2.76
CA GLY A 417 6.87 2.58 2.00
C GLY A 417 6.25 1.97 0.74
N GLY A 418 7.05 1.17 0.03
CA GLY A 418 6.68 0.43 -1.17
C GLY A 418 7.72 -0.62 -1.53
N HIS A 419 7.77 -1.07 -2.79
CA HIS A 419 8.77 -1.97 -3.36
C HIS A 419 8.64 -3.45 -2.97
N SER A 420 8.41 -3.77 -1.70
CA SER A 420 8.37 -5.16 -1.25
C SER A 420 7.07 -5.88 -1.64
N HIS A 421 6.02 -5.12 -2.04
CA HIS A 421 4.68 -5.64 -2.30
C HIS A 421 4.05 -6.34 -1.08
N LYS A 422 4.46 -5.98 0.13
CA LYS A 422 3.97 -6.60 1.38
C LYS A 422 2.90 -5.75 2.04
N ARG A 423 2.19 -6.37 2.96
CA ARG A 423 1.29 -5.68 3.87
C ARG A 423 2.05 -5.34 5.13
N VAL A 424 2.36 -4.09 5.34
CA VAL A 424 3.05 -3.60 6.53
C VAL A 424 2.21 -2.49 7.15
N ALA A 425 1.90 -2.64 8.42
CA ALA A 425 1.26 -1.60 9.22
C ALA A 425 1.70 -1.75 10.67
N GLY A 426 2.42 -0.78 11.20
CA GLY A 426 2.90 -0.84 12.57
C GLY A 426 3.68 0.40 12.99
N ILE A 427 4.27 0.33 14.18
CA ILE A 427 5.01 1.43 14.78
C ILE A 427 6.46 0.97 15.03
N VAL A 428 7.40 1.64 14.40
CA VAL A 428 8.84 1.40 14.59
C VAL A 428 9.44 2.61 15.29
N ASN A 429 10.01 2.38 16.47
CA ASN A 429 10.64 3.42 17.29
C ASN A 429 9.79 4.70 17.51
N GLY A 430 8.47 4.51 17.63
CA GLY A 430 7.50 5.59 17.84
C GLY A 430 6.96 6.24 16.56
N ILE A 431 7.43 5.85 15.39
CA ILE A 431 6.99 6.34 14.09
C ILE A 431 6.07 5.31 13.43
N PRO A 432 4.84 5.66 13.02
CA PRO A 432 3.97 4.79 12.25
C PRO A 432 4.56 4.59 10.84
N VAL A 433 4.66 3.32 10.43
CA VAL A 433 5.14 2.90 9.11
C VAL A 433 4.10 2.06 8.40
N ILE A 434 3.96 2.23 7.09
CA ILE A 434 2.94 1.54 6.31
C ILE A 434 3.40 1.23 4.89
N GLU A 435 3.02 0.04 4.39
CA GLU A 435 3.09 -0.36 2.98
C GLU A 435 1.80 -1.12 2.64
N ALA A 436 1.09 -0.70 1.59
CA ALA A 436 -0.29 -1.11 1.30
C ALA A 436 -0.39 -2.24 0.26
N GLU A 437 0.53 -3.21 0.29
CA GLU A 437 0.63 -4.30 -0.68
C GLU A 437 0.97 -3.76 -2.09
N LYS A 438 0.13 -4.02 -3.09
CA LYS A 438 0.29 -3.59 -4.49
C LYS A 438 -1.03 -3.60 -5.26
N TYR A 439 -1.02 -3.03 -6.46
CA TYR A 439 -2.08 -3.16 -7.46
C TYR A 439 -3.44 -2.68 -6.94
N THR A 440 -3.46 -1.65 -6.11
CA THR A 440 -4.68 -1.09 -5.50
C THR A 440 -5.50 -2.11 -4.68
N ARG A 441 -4.87 -3.14 -4.09
CA ARG A 441 -5.55 -4.15 -3.27
C ARG A 441 -5.91 -3.63 -1.89
N ALA A 442 -5.12 -2.69 -1.38
CA ALA A 442 -5.35 -2.02 -0.11
C ALA A 442 -4.98 -0.54 -0.22
N ILE A 443 -5.43 0.23 0.75
CA ILE A 443 -4.98 1.60 1.04
C ILE A 443 -4.37 1.60 2.43
N GLY A 444 -3.20 2.17 2.58
CA GLY A 444 -2.62 2.44 3.88
C GLY A 444 -3.35 3.58 4.58
N HIS A 445 -3.60 3.44 5.86
CA HIS A 445 -4.19 4.49 6.67
C HIS A 445 -3.38 4.69 7.95
N ILE A 446 -2.80 5.87 8.10
CA ILE A 446 -2.20 6.36 9.33
C ILE A 446 -3.07 7.49 9.85
N LYS A 447 -3.53 7.41 11.10
CA LYS A 447 -4.26 8.46 11.78
C LYS A 447 -3.39 9.03 12.89
N LEU A 448 -3.11 10.32 12.83
CA LEU A 448 -2.36 11.05 13.85
C LEU A 448 -3.32 11.95 14.63
N PHE A 449 -3.25 11.86 15.96
CA PHE A 449 -3.92 12.79 16.86
C PHE A 449 -2.90 13.85 17.29
N VAL A 450 -3.19 15.10 16.97
CA VAL A 450 -2.25 16.22 17.14
C VAL A 450 -2.78 17.21 18.18
N ASP A 451 -1.97 17.53 19.15
CA ASP A 451 -2.33 18.54 20.14
C ASP A 451 -2.41 19.94 19.51
N ARG A 452 -3.53 20.60 19.68
CA ARG A 452 -3.85 21.87 19.03
C ARG A 452 -2.89 23.02 19.37
N ASP A 453 -2.35 22.99 20.59
CA ASP A 453 -1.49 24.06 21.11
C ASP A 453 -0.01 23.83 20.77
N SER A 454 0.49 22.62 21.02
CA SER A 454 1.91 22.28 20.81
C SER A 454 2.23 21.86 19.38
N LYS A 455 1.22 21.43 18.59
CA LYS A 455 1.37 20.85 17.26
C LYS A 455 2.15 19.53 17.25
N GLU A 456 2.23 18.84 18.38
CA GLU A 456 2.90 17.55 18.53
C GLU A 456 1.91 16.41 18.38
N VAL A 457 2.34 15.31 17.76
CA VAL A 457 1.59 14.05 17.71
C VAL A 457 1.54 13.46 19.13
N VAL A 458 0.34 13.22 19.64
CA VAL A 458 0.10 12.69 20.99
C VAL A 458 -0.38 11.26 21.01
N SER A 459 -0.98 10.78 19.92
CA SER A 459 -1.40 9.39 19.72
C SER A 459 -1.47 9.09 18.22
N GLN A 460 -1.40 7.82 17.85
CA GLN A 460 -1.40 7.39 16.45
C GLN A 460 -2.04 6.02 16.30
N GLU A 461 -2.67 5.80 15.15
CA GLU A 461 -3.25 4.53 14.73
C GLU A 461 -2.76 4.22 13.32
N VAL A 462 -2.52 2.95 13.01
CA VAL A 462 -2.06 2.52 11.69
C VAL A 462 -2.75 1.23 11.28
N GLY A 463 -3.20 1.16 10.02
CA GLY A 463 -3.92 -0.01 9.51
C GLY A 463 -4.08 0.04 8.00
N LEU A 464 -4.64 -1.04 7.44
CA LEU A 464 -4.89 -1.19 6.01
C LEU A 464 -6.40 -1.23 5.74
N LEU A 465 -6.85 -0.52 4.71
CA LEU A 465 -8.22 -0.51 4.23
C LEU A 465 -8.31 -1.37 2.96
N GLU A 466 -9.22 -2.34 2.95
CA GLU A 466 -9.41 -3.20 1.79
C GLU A 466 -10.17 -2.48 0.66
N THR A 467 -9.73 -2.68 -0.58
CA THR A 467 -10.36 -2.08 -1.77
C THR A 467 -11.22 -3.08 -2.57
N ASN A 468 -11.25 -4.34 -2.15
CA ASN A 468 -11.94 -5.42 -2.87
C ASN A 468 -13.42 -5.58 -2.53
N ILE A 469 -14.00 -4.68 -1.75
CA ILE A 469 -15.34 -4.89 -1.22
C ILE A 469 -16.37 -4.16 -2.06
N ASN A 470 -17.64 -4.57 -1.88
CA ASN A 470 -18.85 -3.90 -2.32
C ASN A 470 -18.94 -2.44 -1.80
N LEU A 471 -17.89 -1.69 -2.07
CA LEU A 471 -17.79 -0.27 -1.77
C LEU A 471 -18.75 0.45 -2.70
N THR A 472 -19.65 1.16 -2.12
CA THR A 472 -20.86 1.61 -2.74
C THR A 472 -20.68 2.87 -3.59
N ALA A 473 -19.55 3.54 -3.49
CA ALA A 473 -19.30 4.72 -4.29
C ALA A 473 -17.93 4.66 -4.96
N LEU A 474 -17.97 4.65 -6.29
CA LEU A 474 -16.81 4.93 -7.11
C LEU A 474 -16.68 6.44 -7.27
N ASP A 475 -15.45 6.95 -7.28
CA ASP A 475 -15.23 8.29 -7.80
C ASP A 475 -15.57 8.32 -9.30
N ALA A 476 -16.60 9.10 -9.64
CA ALA A 476 -17.18 9.10 -10.97
C ALA A 476 -16.27 9.74 -12.02
N ASP A 477 -15.46 10.70 -11.64
CA ASP A 477 -14.54 11.40 -12.54
C ASP A 477 -13.37 10.47 -12.90
N THR A 478 -12.78 9.82 -11.91
CA THR A 478 -11.73 8.81 -12.10
C THR A 478 -12.24 7.59 -12.89
N ASP A 479 -13.45 7.08 -12.60
CA ASP A 479 -14.08 5.99 -13.36
C ASP A 479 -14.29 6.35 -14.84
N SER A 480 -14.62 7.60 -15.12
CA SER A 480 -14.73 8.11 -16.50
C SER A 480 -13.39 8.12 -17.23
N ILE A 481 -12.32 8.53 -16.55
CA ILE A 481 -10.94 8.52 -17.09
C ILE A 481 -10.53 7.08 -17.42
N VAL A 482 -10.71 6.15 -16.47
CA VAL A 482 -10.38 4.73 -16.68
C VAL A 482 -11.12 4.16 -17.89
N LYS A 483 -12.44 4.39 -18.02
CA LYS A 483 -13.25 3.93 -19.15
C LYS A 483 -12.82 4.51 -20.49
N ASP A 484 -12.35 5.75 -20.53
CA ASP A 484 -11.83 6.36 -21.74
C ASP A 484 -10.54 5.65 -22.20
N TYR A 485 -9.62 5.36 -21.27
CA TYR A 485 -8.39 4.62 -21.59
C TYR A 485 -8.67 3.15 -21.93
N GLN A 486 -9.60 2.48 -21.25
CA GLN A 486 -10.05 1.13 -21.63
C GLN A 486 -10.57 1.09 -23.08
N THR A 487 -11.31 2.10 -23.48
CA THR A 487 -11.83 2.19 -24.85
C THR A 487 -10.70 2.32 -25.87
N LYS A 488 -9.63 3.05 -25.55
CA LYS A 488 -8.50 3.28 -26.43
C LYS A 488 -7.64 2.02 -26.65
N VAL A 489 -7.52 1.14 -25.64
CA VAL A 489 -6.66 -0.07 -25.72
C VAL A 489 -7.41 -1.34 -26.11
N LYS A 490 -8.73 -1.35 -26.09
CA LYS A 490 -9.58 -2.54 -26.22
C LYS A 490 -9.37 -3.36 -27.49
N GLU A 491 -9.05 -2.74 -28.64
CA GLU A 491 -8.83 -3.45 -29.89
C GLU A 491 -7.55 -4.29 -29.82
N VAL A 492 -6.48 -3.75 -29.23
CA VAL A 492 -5.21 -4.42 -29.04
C VAL A 492 -5.31 -5.51 -27.98
N GLU A 493 -5.96 -5.18 -26.85
CA GLU A 493 -6.13 -6.12 -25.74
C GLU A 493 -6.84 -7.41 -26.14
N ASN A 494 -7.90 -7.31 -26.95
CA ASN A 494 -8.74 -8.44 -27.34
C ASN A 494 -8.28 -9.17 -28.60
N GLU A 495 -7.12 -8.83 -29.18
CA GLU A 495 -6.55 -9.59 -30.30
C GLU A 495 -6.24 -11.03 -29.84
N VAL A 496 -6.91 -12.02 -30.44
CA VAL A 496 -6.63 -13.44 -30.14
C VAL A 496 -5.33 -13.86 -30.77
N VAL A 497 -4.38 -14.33 -29.94
CA VAL A 497 -3.05 -14.76 -30.35
C VAL A 497 -2.85 -16.28 -30.25
N GLY A 498 -3.76 -17.02 -29.60
CA GLY A 498 -3.68 -18.47 -29.44
C GLY A 498 -4.82 -19.04 -28.62
N SER A 499 -4.70 -20.30 -28.21
CA SER A 499 -5.61 -20.93 -27.25
C SER A 499 -4.92 -22.03 -26.44
N THR A 500 -5.44 -22.33 -25.24
CA THR A 500 -4.92 -23.37 -24.36
C THR A 500 -6.06 -24.19 -23.73
N ASN A 501 -5.86 -25.49 -23.58
CA ASN A 501 -6.85 -26.41 -22.96
C ASN A 501 -6.82 -26.43 -21.43
N GLY A 502 -5.90 -25.68 -20.80
CA GLY A 502 -5.74 -25.56 -19.35
C GLY A 502 -5.01 -24.30 -18.98
N GLU A 503 -5.02 -23.93 -17.72
CA GLU A 503 -4.24 -22.80 -17.20
C GLU A 503 -2.75 -23.03 -17.45
N LEU A 504 -2.04 -21.97 -17.92
CA LEU A 504 -0.60 -21.94 -18.04
C LEU A 504 -0.04 -21.14 -16.86
N THR A 505 0.69 -21.80 -15.98
CA THR A 505 1.15 -21.19 -14.75
C THR A 505 2.58 -20.68 -14.83
N ARG A 506 2.85 -19.61 -14.10
CA ARG A 506 4.20 -19.10 -13.80
C ARG A 506 4.79 -19.75 -12.55
N ASP A 507 3.95 -20.41 -11.74
CA ASP A 507 4.34 -20.99 -10.46
C ASP A 507 5.14 -22.28 -10.67
N TYR A 508 6.09 -22.52 -9.78
CA TYR A 508 6.81 -23.76 -9.69
C TYR A 508 5.87 -24.85 -9.20
N SER A 509 6.11 -26.11 -9.57
CA SER A 509 5.21 -27.20 -9.19
C SER A 509 5.15 -27.37 -7.65
N GLU A 510 5.69 -28.21 -6.95
CA GLU A 510 5.46 -28.46 -5.52
C GLU A 510 6.55 -27.86 -4.59
N VAL A 511 7.48 -27.06 -5.12
CA VAL A 511 8.66 -26.54 -4.41
C VAL A 511 8.94 -25.09 -4.82
N ASP A 512 9.60 -24.32 -3.98
CA ASP A 512 9.90 -22.89 -4.20
C ASP A 512 11.02 -22.63 -5.24
N PHE A 513 11.28 -23.57 -6.15
CA PHE A 513 12.28 -23.48 -7.21
C PHE A 513 11.94 -24.39 -8.40
N GLY A 514 12.62 -24.15 -9.53
CA GLY A 514 12.47 -24.96 -10.75
C GLY A 514 11.96 -24.17 -11.94
N VAL A 515 11.39 -24.90 -12.90
CA VAL A 515 10.81 -24.33 -14.12
C VAL A 515 9.29 -24.33 -14.07
N SER A 516 8.65 -23.37 -14.73
CA SER A 516 7.21 -23.24 -14.84
C SER A 516 6.73 -23.48 -16.26
N GLN A 517 5.42 -23.70 -16.46
CA GLN A 517 4.84 -23.87 -17.82
C GLN A 517 5.13 -22.65 -18.70
N LEU A 518 4.85 -21.44 -18.20
CA LEU A 518 5.13 -20.19 -18.93
C LEU A 518 6.64 -19.98 -19.13
N GLY A 519 7.46 -20.27 -18.11
CA GLY A 519 8.91 -20.21 -18.23
C GLY A 519 9.45 -21.11 -19.32
N ASN A 520 8.93 -22.35 -19.43
CA ASN A 520 9.28 -23.29 -20.48
C ASN A 520 8.89 -22.75 -21.86
N MET A 521 7.64 -22.30 -22.05
CA MET A 521 7.16 -21.81 -23.33
C MET A 521 7.91 -20.55 -23.80
N ILE A 522 8.13 -19.57 -22.90
CA ILE A 522 8.83 -18.33 -23.22
C ILE A 522 10.28 -18.62 -23.61
N THR A 523 10.99 -19.44 -22.82
CA THR A 523 12.38 -19.78 -23.15
C THR A 523 12.51 -20.65 -24.39
N ASP A 524 11.55 -21.52 -24.69
CA ASP A 524 11.49 -22.27 -25.96
C ASP A 524 11.28 -21.32 -27.14
N ALA A 525 10.37 -20.34 -27.03
CA ALA A 525 10.14 -19.32 -28.05
C ALA A 525 11.38 -18.45 -28.29
N MET A 526 12.05 -17.98 -27.22
CA MET A 526 13.29 -17.20 -27.32
C MET A 526 14.38 -17.99 -28.04
N ARG A 527 14.61 -19.25 -27.63
CA ARG A 527 15.64 -20.12 -28.19
C ARG A 527 15.38 -20.43 -29.67
N GLU A 528 14.13 -20.74 -30.04
CA GLU A 528 13.75 -21.01 -31.44
C GLU A 528 13.98 -19.78 -32.33
N LYS A 529 13.53 -18.60 -31.87
CA LYS A 529 13.66 -17.35 -32.62
C LYS A 529 15.12 -16.95 -32.80
N ALA A 530 15.94 -17.03 -31.76
CA ALA A 530 17.34 -16.66 -31.79
C ALA A 530 18.23 -17.70 -32.49
N GLY A 531 17.77 -18.95 -32.59
CA GLY A 531 18.55 -20.06 -33.14
C GLY A 531 19.74 -20.46 -32.28
N THR A 532 19.67 -20.21 -30.97
CA THR A 532 20.72 -20.54 -29.99
C THR A 532 20.55 -21.94 -29.40
N GLN A 533 21.60 -22.44 -28.73
CA GLN A 533 21.56 -23.74 -28.07
C GLN A 533 20.76 -23.69 -26.77
N ILE A 534 20.85 -22.58 -26.03
CA ILE A 534 20.28 -22.41 -24.71
C ILE A 534 19.54 -21.04 -24.62
N ALA A 535 18.46 -20.99 -23.86
CA ALA A 535 17.78 -19.76 -23.51
C ALA A 535 17.60 -19.65 -21.97
N PHE A 536 17.63 -18.43 -21.46
CA PHE A 536 17.33 -18.11 -20.07
C PHE A 536 16.34 -16.96 -19.96
N GLN A 537 15.49 -17.04 -18.91
CA GLN A 537 14.54 -16.00 -18.51
C GLN A 537 14.48 -15.93 -16.98
N ASN A 538 14.51 -14.74 -16.42
CA ASN A 538 14.28 -14.57 -14.99
C ASN A 538 12.80 -14.82 -14.63
N SER A 539 12.58 -15.52 -13.54
CA SER A 539 11.21 -15.83 -13.06
C SER A 539 10.43 -14.57 -12.67
N GLY A 540 11.12 -13.55 -12.14
CA GLY A 540 10.55 -12.24 -11.81
C GLY A 540 10.00 -11.48 -13.02
N GLY A 541 10.53 -11.75 -14.23
CA GLY A 541 10.04 -11.18 -15.48
C GLY A 541 8.71 -11.76 -15.99
N ILE A 542 8.23 -12.88 -15.40
CA ILE A 542 6.95 -13.51 -15.73
C ILE A 542 5.94 -13.16 -14.63
N ARG A 543 4.95 -12.31 -14.93
CA ARG A 543 4.17 -11.62 -13.90
C ARG A 543 2.79 -12.22 -13.61
N GLU A 544 2.16 -12.93 -14.54
CA GLU A 544 0.80 -13.47 -14.43
C GLU A 544 0.70 -14.87 -15.04
N ASN A 545 -0.37 -15.62 -14.73
CA ASN A 545 -0.78 -16.85 -15.39
C ASN A 545 -1.64 -16.52 -16.62
N ILE A 546 -1.84 -17.50 -17.51
CA ILE A 546 -2.81 -17.44 -18.60
C ILE A 546 -3.93 -18.44 -18.31
N ASP A 547 -5.18 -17.96 -18.34
CA ASP A 547 -6.36 -18.79 -18.10
C ASP A 547 -6.62 -19.79 -19.28
N ALA A 548 -7.36 -20.86 -19.00
CA ALA A 548 -7.78 -21.80 -20.05
C ALA A 548 -8.76 -21.15 -21.03
N GLY A 549 -8.57 -21.36 -22.34
CA GLY A 549 -9.43 -20.84 -23.39
C GLY A 549 -8.67 -20.14 -24.52
N GLU A 550 -9.31 -19.13 -25.15
CA GLU A 550 -8.64 -18.23 -26.08
C GLU A 550 -7.62 -17.40 -25.33
N ILE A 551 -6.41 -17.25 -25.88
CA ILE A 551 -5.35 -16.40 -25.36
C ILE A 551 -5.40 -15.09 -26.14
N ASN A 552 -5.66 -13.97 -25.47
CA ASN A 552 -5.62 -12.66 -26.09
C ASN A 552 -4.29 -11.95 -25.82
N TYR A 553 -3.99 -10.90 -26.60
CA TYR A 553 -2.74 -10.15 -26.46
C TYR A 553 -2.62 -9.49 -25.08
N GLY A 554 -3.74 -9.06 -24.49
CA GLY A 554 -3.76 -8.49 -23.15
C GLY A 554 -3.29 -9.47 -22.06
N GLU A 555 -3.56 -10.79 -22.22
CA GLU A 555 -3.03 -11.82 -21.30
C GLU A 555 -1.52 -12.00 -21.49
N VAL A 556 -1.05 -12.04 -22.73
CA VAL A 556 0.40 -12.09 -23.03
C VAL A 556 1.10 -10.86 -22.44
N PHE A 557 0.48 -9.70 -22.55
CA PHE A 557 0.99 -8.48 -21.95
C PHE A 557 1.11 -8.58 -20.43
N LYS A 558 0.10 -9.13 -19.75
CA LYS A 558 0.13 -9.34 -18.27
C LYS A 558 1.23 -10.32 -17.86
N VAL A 559 1.55 -11.29 -18.70
CA VAL A 559 2.65 -12.24 -18.49
C VAL A 559 4.02 -11.58 -18.62
N LEU A 560 4.23 -10.78 -19.67
CA LEU A 560 5.49 -10.11 -20.00
C LEU A 560 5.29 -8.60 -20.16
N PRO A 561 5.06 -7.86 -19.05
CA PRO A 561 4.70 -6.43 -19.13
C PRO A 561 5.89 -5.52 -19.42
N PHE A 562 7.12 -6.01 -19.29
CA PHE A 562 8.34 -5.25 -19.53
C PHE A 562 8.69 -5.17 -21.02
N ASP A 563 9.26 -4.06 -21.46
CA ASP A 563 9.72 -3.89 -22.84
C ASP A 563 11.12 -4.47 -23.07
N ASN A 564 11.36 -5.64 -22.48
CA ASN A 564 12.59 -6.39 -22.66
C ASN A 564 12.72 -6.93 -24.08
N TYR A 565 13.94 -6.95 -24.61
CA TYR A 565 14.30 -7.54 -25.90
C TYR A 565 15.37 -8.63 -25.71
N ASN A 566 15.48 -9.51 -26.68
CA ASN A 566 16.43 -10.59 -26.67
C ASN A 566 17.85 -10.12 -26.97
N VAL A 567 18.82 -10.72 -26.28
CA VAL A 567 20.24 -10.56 -26.52
C VAL A 567 20.93 -11.92 -26.62
N THR A 568 22.00 -12.05 -27.41
CA THR A 568 22.71 -13.31 -27.61
C THR A 568 24.19 -13.19 -27.32
N ALA A 569 24.78 -14.25 -26.74
CA ALA A 569 26.22 -14.36 -26.50
C ALA A 569 26.65 -15.83 -26.53
N ASP A 570 27.97 -16.04 -26.49
CA ASP A 570 28.58 -17.33 -26.27
C ASP A 570 29.10 -17.44 -24.81
N MET A 571 28.69 -18.45 -24.07
CA MET A 571 29.03 -18.67 -22.67
C MET A 571 29.74 -19.99 -22.42
N THR A 572 30.65 -20.03 -21.48
CA THR A 572 31.36 -21.24 -21.04
C THR A 572 30.47 -22.14 -20.19
N ALA A 573 30.79 -23.44 -20.12
CA ALA A 573 30.11 -24.39 -19.24
C ALA A 573 30.14 -23.97 -17.75
N GLN A 574 31.19 -23.31 -17.30
CA GLN A 574 31.33 -22.79 -15.93
C GLN A 574 30.29 -21.70 -15.65
N GLN A 575 30.18 -20.71 -16.56
CA GLN A 575 29.18 -19.62 -16.45
C GLN A 575 27.75 -20.16 -16.46
N LEU A 576 27.45 -21.13 -17.34
CA LEU A 576 26.13 -21.78 -17.40
C LEU A 576 25.77 -22.47 -16.09
N LYS A 577 26.74 -23.17 -15.43
CA LYS A 577 26.50 -23.79 -14.14
C LYS A 577 26.18 -22.77 -13.06
N VAL A 578 26.93 -21.66 -13.01
CA VAL A 578 26.68 -20.56 -12.05
C VAL A 578 25.29 -19.98 -12.24
N ILE A 579 24.85 -19.70 -13.48
CA ILE A 579 23.52 -19.19 -13.79
C ILE A 579 22.43 -20.17 -13.33
N LEU A 580 22.58 -21.45 -13.61
CA LEU A 580 21.59 -22.48 -13.23
C LEU A 580 21.53 -22.72 -11.72
N GLU A 581 22.64 -22.54 -10.99
CA GLU A 581 22.62 -22.52 -9.51
C GLU A 581 21.83 -21.33 -8.98
N GLY A 582 21.97 -20.16 -9.60
CA GLY A 582 21.39 -18.89 -9.18
C GLY A 582 22.13 -18.21 -8.01
N PRO A 583 21.83 -16.93 -7.74
CA PRO A 583 22.28 -16.22 -6.55
C PRO A 583 21.68 -16.82 -5.26
N GLU A 584 22.22 -16.46 -4.11
CA GLU A 584 21.89 -17.10 -2.82
C GLU A 584 20.40 -16.99 -2.46
N ASP A 585 19.76 -15.88 -2.79
CA ASP A 585 18.36 -15.59 -2.56
C ASP A 585 17.40 -16.15 -3.65
N ARG A 586 17.96 -16.58 -4.79
CA ARG A 586 17.18 -17.10 -5.96
C ARG A 586 17.71 -18.43 -6.47
N LEU A 587 18.08 -19.32 -5.56
CA LEU A 587 18.66 -20.61 -5.91
C LEU A 587 17.72 -21.45 -6.77
N LEU A 588 18.23 -21.96 -7.92
CA LEU A 588 17.51 -22.84 -8.85
C LEU A 588 16.18 -22.27 -9.39
N GLN A 589 16.06 -20.94 -9.48
CA GLN A 589 14.80 -20.29 -9.89
C GLN A 589 14.80 -19.75 -11.33
N ILE A 590 15.92 -19.78 -12.03
CA ILE A 590 15.97 -19.29 -13.42
C ILE A 590 15.18 -20.23 -14.35
N GLN A 591 14.43 -19.66 -15.28
CA GLN A 591 13.75 -20.40 -16.34
C GLN A 591 14.72 -20.65 -17.51
N PHE A 592 14.67 -21.83 -18.13
CA PHE A 592 15.61 -22.15 -19.20
C PHE A 592 15.05 -23.14 -20.24
N SER A 593 15.69 -23.17 -21.39
CA SER A 593 15.44 -24.09 -22.49
C SER A 593 16.75 -24.54 -23.12
N GLY A 594 16.72 -25.70 -23.81
CA GLY A 594 17.85 -26.24 -24.57
C GLY A 594 18.77 -27.15 -23.79
N VAL A 595 18.61 -27.29 -22.47
CA VAL A 595 19.38 -28.18 -21.61
C VAL A 595 18.47 -29.07 -20.76
N LYS A 596 19.02 -30.22 -20.33
CA LYS A 596 18.53 -31.04 -19.23
C LYS A 596 19.47 -30.87 -18.05
N VAL A 597 18.90 -30.60 -16.87
CA VAL A 597 19.64 -30.34 -15.65
C VAL A 597 19.24 -31.33 -14.57
N ILE A 598 20.21 -31.97 -13.94
CA ILE A 598 20.02 -32.82 -12.76
C ILE A 598 20.61 -32.08 -11.55
N PHE A 599 19.80 -31.93 -10.51
CA PHE A 599 20.21 -31.24 -9.29
C PHE A 599 19.95 -32.07 -8.02
N ASP A 600 20.61 -31.67 -6.93
CA ASP A 600 20.43 -32.20 -5.57
C ASP A 600 20.43 -31.01 -4.59
N ASP A 601 19.27 -30.62 -4.13
CA ASP A 601 19.06 -29.48 -3.22
C ASP A 601 19.58 -29.72 -1.79
N ALA A 602 19.96 -30.95 -1.44
CA ALA A 602 20.60 -31.27 -0.18
C ALA A 602 22.11 -30.93 -0.15
N ARG A 603 22.69 -30.58 -1.31
CA ARG A 603 24.10 -30.18 -1.41
C ARG A 603 24.30 -28.73 -1.02
N GLU A 604 25.58 -28.39 -0.77
CA GLU A 604 25.97 -27.01 -0.49
C GLU A 604 25.69 -26.10 -1.69
N ILE A 605 25.44 -24.81 -1.42
CA ILE A 605 25.23 -23.77 -2.45
C ILE A 605 26.49 -23.75 -3.37
N GLY A 606 26.27 -23.69 -4.68
CA GLY A 606 27.31 -23.74 -5.71
C GLY A 606 27.69 -25.16 -6.15
N ASP A 607 27.15 -26.23 -5.53
CA ASP A 607 27.39 -27.64 -5.89
C ASP A 607 26.08 -28.43 -6.06
N ARG A 608 24.94 -27.78 -6.13
CA ARG A 608 23.62 -28.42 -6.28
C ARG A 608 23.38 -28.98 -7.65
N ILE A 609 23.91 -28.38 -8.70
CA ILE A 609 23.83 -28.91 -10.07
C ILE A 609 24.84 -30.04 -10.24
N ILE A 610 24.34 -31.24 -10.59
CA ILE A 610 25.13 -32.47 -10.76
C ILE A 610 25.48 -32.72 -12.22
N ASP A 611 24.52 -32.48 -13.12
CA ASP A 611 24.67 -32.76 -14.55
C ASP A 611 23.95 -31.69 -15.38
N ILE A 612 24.57 -31.26 -16.48
CA ILE A 612 24.00 -30.37 -17.50
C ILE A 612 24.30 -31.00 -18.86
N THR A 613 23.26 -31.32 -19.59
CA THR A 613 23.38 -31.93 -20.93
C THR A 613 22.46 -31.17 -21.91
N LEU A 614 22.97 -30.81 -23.11
CA LEU A 614 22.08 -30.25 -24.15
C LEU A 614 21.00 -31.27 -24.55
N THR A 615 19.91 -30.79 -25.11
CA THR A 615 18.79 -31.66 -25.56
C THR A 615 19.19 -32.65 -26.65
N ASP A 616 20.28 -32.41 -27.37
CA ASP A 616 20.85 -33.36 -28.35
C ASP A 616 21.77 -34.42 -27.71
N GLY A 617 21.98 -34.38 -26.40
CA GLY A 617 22.83 -35.30 -25.64
C GLY A 617 24.28 -34.83 -25.48
N THR A 618 24.65 -33.66 -25.96
CA THR A 618 26.01 -33.08 -25.78
C THR A 618 26.21 -32.71 -24.31
N PRO A 619 27.25 -33.24 -23.62
CA PRO A 619 27.52 -32.86 -22.23
C PRO A 619 28.04 -31.43 -22.13
N VAL A 620 27.54 -30.69 -21.15
CA VAL A 620 28.01 -29.34 -20.75
C VAL A 620 28.77 -29.42 -19.44
N TYR A 621 28.20 -30.12 -18.44
CA TYR A 621 28.84 -30.40 -17.15
C TYR A 621 28.40 -31.78 -16.70
N THR A 622 29.34 -32.69 -16.47
CA THR A 622 29.03 -34.09 -16.12
C THR A 622 30.14 -34.65 -15.23
N ASN A 623 29.79 -35.32 -14.13
CA ASN A 623 30.75 -35.95 -13.20
C ASN A 623 31.82 -35.01 -12.65
N GLY A 624 31.54 -33.72 -12.49
CA GLY A 624 32.52 -32.72 -11.99
C GLY A 624 33.42 -32.14 -13.09
N GLU A 625 33.25 -32.53 -14.35
CA GLU A 625 34.01 -32.06 -15.49
C GLU A 625 33.21 -31.12 -16.38
N PHE A 626 33.78 -29.98 -16.73
CA PHE A 626 33.20 -28.99 -17.65
C PHE A 626 33.63 -29.30 -19.08
N ALA A 627 32.69 -29.18 -20.02
CA ALA A 627 32.99 -29.24 -21.44
C ALA A 627 33.90 -28.05 -21.86
N GLU A 628 34.79 -28.32 -22.84
CA GLU A 628 35.60 -27.26 -23.47
C GLU A 628 34.79 -26.49 -24.50
N GLY A 629 35.09 -25.17 -24.64
CA GLY A 629 34.45 -24.30 -25.61
C GLY A 629 33.27 -23.49 -25.01
N THR A 630 32.47 -22.94 -25.88
CA THR A 630 31.34 -22.09 -25.53
C THR A 630 30.04 -22.61 -26.16
N PHE A 631 28.92 -22.19 -25.59
CA PHE A 631 27.56 -22.53 -26.02
C PHE A 631 26.83 -21.24 -26.34
N SER A 632 26.11 -21.20 -27.45
CA SER A 632 25.31 -20.04 -27.81
C SER A 632 24.08 -19.91 -26.93
N VAL A 633 23.88 -18.73 -26.38
CA VAL A 633 22.85 -18.41 -25.38
C VAL A 633 22.02 -17.21 -25.82
N VAL A 634 20.73 -17.24 -25.57
CA VAL A 634 19.84 -16.08 -25.61
C VAL A 634 19.29 -15.80 -24.22
N THR A 635 19.21 -14.54 -23.85
CA THR A 635 18.50 -14.07 -22.65
C THR A 635 17.85 -12.71 -22.94
N ASN A 636 17.28 -12.06 -21.92
CA ASN A 636 16.78 -10.71 -22.07
C ASN A 636 17.86 -9.67 -21.69
N ASN A 637 17.65 -8.43 -22.20
CA ASN A 637 18.56 -7.32 -21.94
C ASN A 637 18.65 -6.92 -20.45
N PHE A 638 17.64 -7.23 -19.63
CA PHE A 638 17.69 -7.02 -18.17
C PHE A 638 18.73 -7.93 -17.50
N LEU A 639 18.69 -9.24 -17.80
CA LEU A 639 19.66 -10.18 -17.25
C LEU A 639 21.08 -9.96 -17.80
N SER A 640 21.22 -9.55 -19.06
CA SER A 640 22.52 -9.39 -19.71
C SER A 640 23.45 -8.36 -19.07
N THR A 641 22.89 -7.44 -18.27
CA THR A 641 23.67 -6.46 -17.51
C THR A 641 24.52 -7.11 -16.43
N GLY A 642 24.14 -8.31 -15.97
CA GLY A 642 24.76 -8.97 -14.81
C GLY A 642 24.35 -8.36 -13.46
N GLU A 643 23.51 -7.33 -13.47
CA GLU A 643 22.92 -6.72 -12.27
C GLU A 643 21.48 -7.22 -12.06
N GLY A 644 20.79 -7.62 -13.13
CA GLY A 644 19.42 -8.10 -13.10
C GLY A 644 19.22 -9.33 -12.21
N ASP A 645 18.34 -9.23 -11.23
CA ASP A 645 18.03 -10.31 -10.27
C ASP A 645 19.26 -10.97 -9.61
N GLY A 646 20.42 -10.28 -9.58
CA GLY A 646 21.65 -10.78 -8.96
C GLY A 646 22.42 -11.85 -9.78
N TYR A 647 22.06 -12.12 -11.04
CA TYR A 647 22.71 -13.10 -11.89
C TYR A 647 23.99 -12.55 -12.55
N THR A 648 25.01 -12.29 -11.72
CA THR A 648 26.27 -11.59 -12.13
C THR A 648 27.03 -12.24 -13.28
N ALA A 649 26.93 -13.56 -13.46
CA ALA A 649 27.62 -14.27 -14.53
C ALA A 649 27.19 -13.85 -15.95
N PHE A 650 26.01 -13.27 -16.11
CA PHE A 650 25.59 -12.68 -17.39
C PHE A 650 26.39 -11.43 -17.77
N GLY A 651 26.85 -10.64 -16.79
CA GLY A 651 27.69 -9.45 -17.02
C GLY A 651 29.14 -9.74 -17.39
N GLU A 652 29.55 -11.03 -17.38
CA GLU A 652 30.92 -11.44 -17.71
C GLU A 652 31.19 -11.61 -19.22
N VAL A 653 30.17 -11.45 -20.08
CA VAL A 653 30.26 -11.64 -21.53
C VAL A 653 29.74 -10.43 -22.28
N GLU A 654 30.21 -10.25 -23.53
CA GLU A 654 29.69 -9.23 -24.43
C GLU A 654 28.43 -9.77 -25.16
N TRP A 655 27.33 -9.06 -25.04
CA TRP A 655 26.05 -9.40 -25.65
C TRP A 655 25.85 -8.70 -26.99
N THR A 656 25.13 -9.35 -27.87
CA THR A 656 24.66 -8.78 -29.13
C THR A 656 23.18 -8.57 -29.06
N ASP A 657 22.70 -7.34 -29.15
CA ASP A 657 21.29 -6.99 -29.11
C ASP A 657 20.55 -7.50 -30.36
N SER A 658 19.31 -7.93 -30.13
CA SER A 658 18.33 -8.13 -31.19
C SER A 658 17.27 -7.02 -31.16
N THR A 659 16.46 -6.96 -32.21
CA THR A 659 15.28 -6.07 -32.26
C THR A 659 14.00 -6.78 -31.83
N ASP A 660 14.11 -8.01 -31.31
CA ASP A 660 12.95 -8.85 -30.99
C ASP A 660 12.52 -8.59 -29.53
N PHE A 661 11.47 -7.81 -29.34
CA PHE A 661 10.83 -7.67 -28.02
C PHE A 661 10.24 -8.99 -27.56
N GLN A 662 10.51 -9.37 -26.31
CA GLN A 662 10.11 -10.67 -25.77
C GLN A 662 8.60 -10.90 -25.82
N ARG A 663 7.81 -9.89 -25.47
CA ARG A 663 6.35 -9.97 -25.49
C ARG A 663 5.81 -10.22 -26.90
N GLU A 664 6.27 -9.47 -27.89
CA GLU A 664 5.89 -9.65 -29.30
C GLU A 664 6.31 -11.03 -29.83
N LEU A 665 7.54 -11.42 -29.50
CA LEU A 665 8.07 -12.74 -29.84
C LEU A 665 7.21 -13.86 -29.27
N PHE A 666 6.80 -13.76 -28.02
CA PHE A 666 5.95 -14.78 -27.39
C PHE A 666 4.53 -14.79 -27.97
N ALA A 667 3.95 -13.61 -28.27
CA ALA A 667 2.69 -13.51 -28.99
C ALA A 667 2.77 -14.15 -30.38
N ASP A 668 3.84 -13.90 -31.13
CA ASP A 668 4.08 -14.49 -32.46
C ASP A 668 4.29 -16.01 -32.39
N TYR A 669 4.97 -16.49 -31.35
CA TYR A 669 5.12 -17.92 -31.09
C TYR A 669 3.76 -18.61 -30.88
N LEU A 670 2.87 -17.99 -30.08
CA LEU A 670 1.49 -18.47 -29.88
C LEU A 670 0.67 -18.43 -31.19
N ARG A 671 0.75 -17.34 -31.99
CA ARG A 671 0.08 -17.21 -33.30
C ARG A 671 0.55 -18.27 -34.30
N ALA A 672 1.80 -18.71 -34.19
CA ALA A 672 2.35 -19.73 -35.10
C ALA A 672 1.89 -21.16 -34.76
N MET A 673 1.36 -21.38 -33.56
CA MET A 673 0.80 -22.67 -33.16
C MET A 673 -0.49 -22.96 -33.95
N THR A 674 -0.58 -24.11 -34.60
CA THR A 674 -1.77 -24.49 -35.38
C THR A 674 -2.83 -25.19 -34.54
N ASP A 675 -2.42 -25.75 -33.41
CA ASP A 675 -3.26 -26.49 -32.46
C ASP A 675 -3.30 -25.76 -31.12
N GLU A 676 -4.37 -25.99 -30.37
CA GLU A 676 -4.52 -25.53 -29.00
C GLU A 676 -3.35 -26.04 -28.13
N VAL A 677 -2.78 -25.17 -27.30
CA VAL A 677 -1.72 -25.54 -26.36
C VAL A 677 -2.23 -26.59 -25.37
N ASP A 678 -1.58 -27.74 -25.29
CA ASP A 678 -1.84 -28.76 -24.28
C ASP A 678 -1.04 -28.43 -23.01
N ALA A 679 -1.68 -27.74 -22.06
CA ALA A 679 -1.06 -27.27 -20.82
C ALA A 679 -0.37 -28.41 -20.04
N ALA A 680 -0.94 -29.62 -20.06
CA ALA A 680 -0.37 -30.77 -19.37
C ALA A 680 0.94 -31.28 -20.00
N SER A 681 1.18 -30.97 -21.28
CA SER A 681 2.38 -31.44 -22.02
C SER A 681 3.56 -30.44 -21.92
N ILE A 682 3.37 -29.24 -21.40
CA ILE A 682 4.42 -28.19 -21.36
C ILE A 682 5.52 -28.53 -20.35
N MET A 683 5.15 -29.13 -19.22
CA MET A 683 6.14 -29.57 -18.24
C MET A 683 6.82 -30.86 -18.72
N ASP A 684 8.12 -30.80 -18.87
CA ASP A 684 8.97 -31.89 -19.34
C ASP A 684 10.07 -32.23 -18.32
N ASP A 685 10.98 -33.13 -18.70
CA ASP A 685 12.08 -33.63 -17.86
C ASP A 685 13.36 -32.79 -18.00
N ARG A 686 13.23 -31.49 -18.32
CA ARG A 686 14.40 -30.59 -18.45
C ARG A 686 15.07 -30.29 -17.11
N PHE A 687 14.34 -30.35 -15.99
CA PHE A 687 14.85 -30.07 -14.65
C PHE A 687 14.43 -31.20 -13.69
N MET A 688 15.39 -32.00 -13.26
CA MET A 688 15.13 -33.23 -12.49
C MET A 688 15.95 -33.28 -11.21
N ARG A 689 15.27 -33.64 -10.11
CA ARG A 689 15.96 -33.95 -8.86
C ARG A 689 16.67 -35.31 -8.97
N ASN A 690 17.89 -35.40 -8.46
CA ASN A 690 18.62 -36.64 -8.33
C ASN A 690 17.95 -37.52 -7.24
N GLU A 691 17.51 -38.76 -7.58
CA GLU A 691 16.87 -39.69 -6.65
C GLU A 691 17.85 -40.34 -5.67
#